data_2542fe5e99429672c1ed56bbc468ceb1
#
_entry.id   2542fe5e99429672c1ed56bbc468ceb1
#
_cell.length_a   1.000
_cell.length_b   1.000
_cell.length_c   1.000
_cell.angle_alpha   90.00
_cell.angle_beta   90.00
_cell.angle_gamma   90.00
#
_symmetry.space_group_name_H-M   'P 1'
#
loop_
_entity.id
_entity.type
_entity.pdbx_description
1 polymer ?
#
loop_
_entity_poly.entity_id
_entity_poly.type
_entity_poly.pdbx_seq_one_letter_code
_entity_poly.pdbx_strand_id
1 'polypeptide(L)'
;MNKLINWCCSLTIIVALSSCIGEKNVDVHVYPIPQQMELAGKWITLPTEGFQLKGNGELDVDAVEVLRNNLPITEQGGKEILVKQLDQSDPKMQRSGAYTLDVSEEGIQIEIYDNRSLFYAAQTLQQLLAQEGKKLPVCSIKDYPDVVFRGVVEGFYGIPWSFENRVEQLRFYGRMKMNTYIFGPKDDPYHRSPYWREPYPEDQAQNIRQLLAEAQKNKVDFVWAMHPGMDIRWNEADRIAAIKKLESMYDLGVRAFAVFFDDIEGEGTDATKQAAFMNYLKSEFVDKKGDIQQLILCPTEYNKDWAKTDYLDILGDHLDPFIHIMWTGDKVVSDITHEGLEWVNKRIKRPCYVWWNFPVSDYCLAHLLMGPVYGLDNNAVSDMYAFVSNPMEFAEASKVALWSVSQFTWNMAKFEPEQSWSLACESLVPEAPEAFRIFCEHNADIGPNTWMYYRQESFRSADLIRQFEQSFLGGTYLPKEAKEITALFEQIEKAPGEVQEKSANRELIREIQPWLTQTRNVAMAGKATMKMIEAANKKDKEACRTAYKEVKKALETIADFSRPYRRGEQDGVRSGSQVLLTFIQNMLVHVENSLLPEEQPKERPEVLAGSKAFEELACYTEDDVVGLVPHFPLVTIAPGEYFGFKMEDSKQPISLVYDLRKSKAKGRALQGSIDGKVWFTFPKEAANRIDTIPIHDTRVRYIRCLNQSNADMSIGIGRFAVLTERNK
;
A
#
# COMPACT_ATOMS: atom_id res chain seq x y z
N MET A 1 -34.75 62.15 -3.72
CA MET A 1 -35.82 62.76 -4.59
C MET A 1 -36.03 61.84 -5.80
N ASN A 2 -37.26 61.35 -5.86
CA ASN A 2 -37.97 60.75 -7.03
C ASN A 2 -37.50 59.45 -7.63
N LYS A 3 -38.23 58.40 -7.35
CA LYS A 3 -39.50 57.80 -7.91
C LYS A 3 -39.15 56.76 -9.03
N LEU A 4 -39.30 55.50 -8.70
CA LEU A 4 -40.36 54.56 -9.10
C LEU A 4 -40.81 54.64 -10.57
N ILE A 5 -40.71 53.57 -11.31
CA ILE A 5 -41.82 52.99 -12.09
C ILE A 5 -41.55 51.50 -12.34
N ASN A 6 -42.49 50.68 -11.86
CA ASN A 6 -42.66 49.26 -12.20
C ASN A 6 -43.12 49.09 -13.66
N TRP A 7 -42.61 48.08 -14.35
CA TRP A 7 -43.35 47.47 -15.45
C TRP A 7 -43.26 45.93 -15.37
N CYS A 8 -44.37 45.32 -15.03
CA CYS A 8 -44.65 43.90 -15.19
C CYS A 8 -44.84 43.63 -16.68
N CYS A 9 -44.01 42.75 -17.25
CA CYS A 9 -44.34 42.03 -18.48
C CYS A 9 -44.48 40.55 -18.13
N SER A 10 -45.71 40.09 -18.08
CA SER A 10 -46.09 38.68 -18.00
C SER A 10 -45.73 38.00 -19.33
N LEU A 11 -44.69 37.14 -19.33
CA LEU A 11 -44.40 36.25 -20.42
C LEU A 11 -44.95 34.87 -20.05
N THR A 12 -46.06 34.50 -20.67
CA THR A 12 -46.67 33.17 -20.61
C THR A 12 -45.75 32.19 -21.36
N ILE A 13 -44.94 31.40 -20.62
CA ILE A 13 -44.17 30.31 -21.19
C ILE A 13 -45.12 29.10 -21.31
N ILE A 14 -45.47 28.77 -22.54
CA ILE A 14 -46.10 27.48 -22.90
C ILE A 14 -45.04 26.42 -22.68
N VAL A 15 -45.13 25.69 -21.57
CA VAL A 15 -44.35 24.48 -21.33
C VAL A 15 -44.97 23.37 -22.21
N ALA A 16 -44.35 23.12 -23.34
CA ALA A 16 -44.59 21.89 -24.08
C ALA A 16 -44.01 20.73 -23.25
N LEU A 17 -44.87 19.98 -22.59
CA LEU A 17 -44.54 18.70 -21.99
C LEU A 17 -44.20 17.70 -23.12
N SER A 18 -42.96 17.74 -23.57
CA SER A 18 -42.39 16.57 -24.26
C SER A 18 -42.18 15.51 -23.17
N SER A 19 -42.99 14.49 -23.18
CA SER A 19 -42.75 13.27 -22.42
C SER A 19 -41.48 12.60 -22.98
N CYS A 20 -40.33 13.00 -22.47
CA CYS A 20 -39.14 12.14 -22.58
C CYS A 20 -39.42 10.91 -21.74
N ILE A 21 -39.71 9.81 -22.39
CA ILE A 21 -39.52 8.45 -21.83
C ILE A 21 -38.05 8.48 -21.39
N GLY A 22 -37.81 8.46 -20.07
CA GLY A 22 -36.45 8.48 -19.53
C GLY A 22 -35.69 7.25 -20.03
N GLU A 23 -34.78 7.47 -20.95
CA GLU A 23 -33.71 6.52 -21.21
C GLU A 23 -33.01 6.29 -19.87
N LYS A 24 -33.06 5.05 -19.37
CA LYS A 24 -32.23 4.67 -18.24
C LYS A 24 -30.80 5.00 -18.63
N ASN A 25 -30.15 5.89 -17.90
CA ASN A 25 -28.72 6.08 -18.07
C ASN A 25 -28.05 4.73 -18.01
N VAL A 26 -27.36 4.35 -19.08
CA VAL A 26 -26.53 3.16 -19.15
C VAL A 26 -25.28 3.48 -18.33
N ASP A 27 -25.26 3.05 -17.08
CA ASP A 27 -24.11 3.17 -16.21
C ASP A 27 -23.21 1.96 -16.45
N VAL A 28 -22.02 2.19 -17.00
CA VAL A 28 -21.10 1.13 -17.41
C VAL A 28 -19.71 1.45 -16.89
N HIS A 29 -19.13 0.49 -16.19
CA HIS A 29 -17.81 0.64 -15.60
C HIS A 29 -16.80 -0.35 -16.23
N VAL A 30 -15.63 0.15 -16.56
CA VAL A 30 -14.48 -0.63 -17.06
C VAL A 30 -13.24 -0.24 -16.25
N TYR A 31 -12.51 -1.21 -15.79
CA TYR A 31 -11.29 -1.00 -15.02
C TYR A 31 -10.10 -1.78 -15.60
N PRO A 32 -8.92 -1.16 -15.65
CA PRO A 32 -8.67 0.27 -15.46
C PRO A 32 -9.57 1.15 -16.34
N ILE A 33 -9.89 2.37 -15.83
CA ILE A 33 -10.76 3.31 -16.56
C ILE A 33 -10.12 3.66 -17.91
N PRO A 34 -10.81 3.44 -19.04
CA PRO A 34 -10.27 3.73 -20.37
C PRO A 34 -9.94 5.21 -20.56
N GLN A 35 -8.98 5.49 -21.43
CA GLN A 35 -8.63 6.87 -21.80
C GLN A 35 -9.86 7.63 -22.32
N GLN A 36 -10.61 7.00 -23.23
CA GLN A 36 -11.86 7.53 -23.76
C GLN A 36 -12.90 6.41 -23.86
N MET A 37 -14.12 6.70 -23.45
CA MET A 37 -15.27 5.79 -23.57
C MET A 37 -16.53 6.60 -23.82
N GLU A 38 -17.21 6.31 -24.91
CA GLU A 38 -18.48 6.91 -25.30
C GLU A 38 -19.55 5.85 -25.31
N LEU A 39 -20.67 6.10 -24.63
CA LEU A 39 -21.83 5.21 -24.52
C LEU A 39 -22.99 5.76 -25.35
N ALA A 40 -23.59 4.93 -26.19
CA ALA A 40 -24.75 5.32 -26.99
C ALA A 40 -26.09 5.23 -26.23
N GLY A 41 -26.09 4.95 -24.93
CA GLY A 41 -27.27 4.89 -24.09
C GLY A 41 -28.16 3.66 -24.30
N LYS A 42 -27.70 2.63 -25.02
CA LYS A 42 -28.46 1.42 -25.30
C LYS A 42 -27.64 0.14 -25.14
N TRP A 43 -28.34 -0.95 -24.85
CA TRP A 43 -27.80 -2.30 -24.77
C TRP A 43 -28.24 -3.15 -25.96
N ILE A 44 -27.35 -4.01 -26.46
CA ILE A 44 -27.66 -5.04 -27.45
C ILE A 44 -27.60 -6.41 -26.82
N THR A 45 -28.58 -7.28 -27.15
CA THR A 45 -28.52 -8.67 -26.74
C THR A 45 -27.54 -9.43 -27.63
N LEU A 46 -26.78 -10.37 -27.03
CA LEU A 46 -25.88 -11.22 -27.78
C LEU A 46 -26.63 -11.96 -28.88
N PRO A 47 -26.10 -12.04 -30.10
CA PRO A 47 -26.78 -12.71 -31.22
C PRO A 47 -26.97 -14.21 -30.92
N THR A 48 -28.12 -14.75 -31.27
CA THR A 48 -28.42 -16.16 -31.10
C THR A 48 -27.54 -17.06 -31.95
N GLU A 49 -27.16 -16.56 -33.13
CA GLU A 49 -26.27 -17.23 -34.07
C GLU A 49 -24.78 -17.09 -33.67
N GLY A 50 -24.51 -16.33 -32.60
CA GLY A 50 -23.16 -16.06 -32.09
C GLY A 50 -22.39 -15.05 -32.92
N PHE A 51 -21.07 -15.06 -32.69
CA PHE A 51 -20.12 -14.18 -33.37
C PHE A 51 -19.10 -15.00 -34.18
N GLN A 52 -18.79 -14.55 -35.38
CA GLN A 52 -17.66 -15.05 -36.17
C GLN A 52 -16.44 -14.14 -35.96
N LEU A 53 -15.38 -14.71 -35.40
CA LEU A 53 -14.12 -13.99 -35.21
C LEU A 53 -13.32 -13.96 -36.51
N LYS A 54 -12.98 -12.75 -37.00
CA LYS A 54 -12.19 -12.51 -38.18
C LYS A 54 -11.01 -11.59 -37.89
N GLY A 55 -9.87 -11.88 -38.45
CA GLY A 55 -8.67 -11.04 -38.31
C GLY A 55 -7.75 -11.10 -39.51
N ASN A 56 -6.92 -10.06 -39.67
CA ASN A 56 -5.88 -10.00 -40.69
C ASN A 56 -4.60 -10.66 -40.11
N GLY A 57 -4.46 -11.99 -40.28
CA GLY A 57 -3.34 -12.76 -39.77
C GLY A 57 -3.70 -13.68 -38.61
N GLU A 58 -2.66 -14.25 -37.97
CA GLU A 58 -2.82 -15.12 -36.82
C GLU A 58 -3.14 -14.28 -35.58
N LEU A 59 -4.27 -14.59 -34.93
CA LEU A 59 -4.71 -13.93 -33.71
C LEU A 59 -4.08 -14.58 -32.49
N ASP A 60 -3.80 -13.80 -31.47
CA ASP A 60 -3.28 -14.28 -30.20
C ASP A 60 -4.20 -15.31 -29.55
N VAL A 61 -3.66 -16.50 -29.30
CA VAL A 61 -4.45 -17.65 -28.83
C VAL A 61 -5.07 -17.42 -27.45
N ASP A 62 -4.38 -16.74 -26.56
CA ASP A 62 -4.87 -16.47 -25.20
C ASP A 62 -5.98 -15.42 -25.21
N ALA A 63 -5.85 -14.37 -26.04
CA ALA A 63 -6.91 -13.40 -26.25
C ALA A 63 -8.16 -14.06 -26.86
N VAL A 64 -7.98 -14.96 -27.84
CA VAL A 64 -9.08 -15.73 -28.43
C VAL A 64 -9.74 -16.64 -27.41
N GLU A 65 -8.95 -17.24 -26.50
CA GLU A 65 -9.49 -18.04 -25.38
C GLU A 65 -10.39 -17.19 -24.46
N VAL A 66 -9.94 -15.98 -24.10
CA VAL A 66 -10.75 -15.04 -23.30
C VAL A 66 -12.06 -14.70 -24.02
N LEU A 67 -12.01 -14.40 -25.33
CA LEU A 67 -13.22 -14.12 -26.12
C LEU A 67 -14.17 -15.31 -26.15
N ARG A 68 -13.67 -16.54 -26.39
CA ARG A 68 -14.49 -17.78 -26.45
C ARG A 68 -15.13 -18.12 -25.12
N ASN A 69 -14.46 -17.87 -24.02
CA ASN A 69 -14.98 -18.14 -22.68
C ASN A 69 -16.11 -17.18 -22.28
N ASN A 70 -16.22 -16.02 -22.93
CA ASN A 70 -17.18 -14.98 -22.57
C ASN A 70 -18.24 -14.72 -23.65
N LEU A 71 -17.94 -14.95 -24.91
CA LEU A 71 -18.84 -14.69 -26.04
C LEU A 71 -19.15 -15.99 -26.80
N PRO A 72 -20.34 -16.12 -27.38
CA PRO A 72 -20.72 -17.28 -28.20
C PRO A 72 -19.99 -17.20 -29.57
N ILE A 73 -18.75 -17.66 -29.65
CA ILE A 73 -17.95 -17.65 -30.88
C ILE A 73 -18.30 -18.87 -31.72
N THR A 74 -18.60 -18.65 -33.01
CA THR A 74 -18.95 -19.66 -34.02
C THR A 74 -17.93 -19.67 -35.17
N GLU A 75 -17.82 -20.80 -35.85
CA GLU A 75 -16.95 -20.92 -37.04
C GLU A 75 -17.58 -20.31 -38.30
N GLN A 76 -18.89 -20.35 -38.39
CA GLN A 76 -19.62 -19.85 -39.56
C GLN A 76 -20.92 -19.16 -39.14
N GLY A 77 -21.28 -18.10 -39.83
CA GLY A 77 -22.50 -17.32 -39.55
C GLY A 77 -22.35 -16.41 -38.34
N GLY A 78 -23.46 -15.74 -37.97
CA GLY A 78 -23.48 -14.78 -36.89
C GLY A 78 -22.96 -13.39 -37.24
N LYS A 79 -22.89 -12.51 -36.27
CA LYS A 79 -22.29 -11.19 -36.38
C LYS A 79 -20.77 -11.29 -36.34
N GLU A 80 -20.09 -10.27 -36.85
CA GLU A 80 -18.62 -10.30 -36.92
C GLU A 80 -18.00 -9.68 -35.63
N ILE A 81 -16.93 -10.32 -35.16
CA ILE A 81 -15.88 -9.65 -34.36
C ILE A 81 -14.70 -9.49 -35.29
N LEU A 82 -14.47 -8.25 -35.75
CA LEU A 82 -13.45 -7.93 -36.74
C LEU A 82 -12.23 -7.33 -36.06
N VAL A 83 -11.10 -8.05 -36.12
CA VAL A 83 -9.81 -7.60 -35.57
C VAL A 83 -8.95 -7.07 -36.69
N LYS A 84 -8.49 -5.81 -36.58
CA LYS A 84 -7.64 -5.12 -37.53
C LYS A 84 -6.39 -4.55 -36.84
N GLN A 85 -5.37 -4.23 -37.65
CA GLN A 85 -4.24 -3.43 -37.19
C GLN A 85 -4.67 -1.96 -37.04
N LEU A 86 -4.24 -1.32 -35.93
CA LEU A 86 -4.46 0.10 -35.68
C LEU A 86 -3.87 0.97 -36.81
N ASP A 87 -4.57 2.05 -37.16
CA ASP A 87 -4.01 3.14 -37.94
C ASP A 87 -2.90 3.85 -37.13
N GLN A 88 -1.75 4.04 -37.77
CA GLN A 88 -0.56 4.60 -37.11
C GLN A 88 -0.55 6.13 -37.07
N SER A 89 -1.66 6.80 -37.31
CA SER A 89 -1.75 8.27 -37.34
C SER A 89 -1.67 8.94 -35.96
N ASP A 90 -2.06 8.25 -34.88
CA ASP A 90 -2.03 8.79 -33.53
C ASP A 90 -0.82 8.27 -32.71
N PRO A 91 0.15 9.15 -32.40
CA PRO A 91 1.33 8.73 -31.60
C PRO A 91 1.02 8.13 -30.25
N LYS A 92 -0.10 8.47 -29.61
CA LYS A 92 -0.50 7.91 -28.33
C LYS A 92 -0.93 6.46 -28.45
N MET A 93 -1.40 6.04 -29.60
CA MET A 93 -1.77 4.66 -29.90
C MET A 93 -0.59 3.79 -30.36
N GLN A 94 0.59 4.38 -30.58
CA GLN A 94 1.82 3.69 -31.00
C GLN A 94 2.54 3.06 -29.81
N ARG A 95 1.84 2.25 -29.01
CA ARG A 95 2.41 1.58 -27.84
C ARG A 95 1.73 0.25 -27.53
N SER A 96 2.51 -0.67 -26.94
CA SER A 96 2.03 -1.98 -26.55
C SER A 96 0.82 -1.89 -25.63
N GLY A 97 -0.23 -2.62 -25.97
CA GLY A 97 -1.49 -2.66 -25.25
C GLY A 97 -2.54 -1.62 -25.68
N ALA A 98 -2.23 -0.75 -26.67
CA ALA A 98 -3.19 0.22 -27.19
C ALA A 98 -4.21 -0.44 -28.14
N TYR A 99 -5.48 -0.08 -28.02
CA TYR A 99 -6.57 -0.62 -28.84
C TYR A 99 -7.72 0.38 -29.00
N THR A 100 -8.54 0.16 -30.04
CA THR A 100 -9.92 0.66 -30.09
C THR A 100 -10.89 -0.50 -30.00
N LEU A 101 -12.07 -0.26 -29.45
CA LEU A 101 -13.14 -1.25 -29.33
C LEU A 101 -14.49 -0.57 -29.60
N ASP A 102 -15.12 -0.93 -30.71
CA ASP A 102 -16.45 -0.45 -31.06
C ASP A 102 -17.45 -1.60 -30.99
N VAL A 103 -18.48 -1.44 -30.16
CA VAL A 103 -19.61 -2.37 -30.03
C VAL A 103 -20.84 -1.72 -30.63
N SER A 104 -21.40 -2.34 -31.67
CA SER A 104 -22.56 -1.86 -32.41
C SER A 104 -23.60 -2.95 -32.62
N GLU A 105 -24.74 -2.56 -33.23
CA GLU A 105 -25.78 -3.55 -33.60
C GLU A 105 -25.31 -4.48 -34.73
N GLU A 106 -24.36 -4.04 -35.56
CA GLU A 106 -23.80 -4.80 -36.67
C GLU A 106 -22.79 -5.83 -36.22
N GLY A 107 -22.05 -5.55 -35.13
CA GLY A 107 -21.00 -6.42 -34.58
C GLY A 107 -20.02 -5.70 -33.70
N ILE A 108 -18.84 -6.26 -33.58
CA ILE A 108 -17.75 -5.74 -32.76
C ILE A 108 -16.53 -5.50 -33.65
N GLN A 109 -15.94 -4.31 -33.59
CA GLN A 109 -14.67 -4.01 -34.23
C GLN A 109 -13.61 -3.74 -33.18
N ILE A 110 -12.42 -4.35 -33.34
CA ILE A 110 -11.26 -4.17 -32.48
C ILE A 110 -10.09 -3.81 -33.37
N GLU A 111 -9.47 -2.67 -33.10
CA GLU A 111 -8.19 -2.31 -33.73
C GLU A 111 -7.08 -2.40 -32.73
N ILE A 112 -5.97 -3.05 -33.07
CA ILE A 112 -4.90 -3.42 -32.15
C ILE A 112 -3.54 -2.93 -32.62
N TYR A 113 -2.70 -2.53 -31.67
CA TYR A 113 -1.29 -2.27 -31.95
C TYR A 113 -0.46 -3.57 -31.98
N ASP A 114 -0.71 -4.48 -31.01
CA ASP A 114 -0.01 -5.76 -30.87
C ASP A 114 -0.92 -6.85 -30.25
N ASN A 115 -0.38 -8.04 -29.99
CA ASN A 115 -1.11 -9.15 -29.37
C ASN A 115 -1.61 -8.83 -27.95
N ARG A 116 -0.85 -8.04 -27.18
CA ARG A 116 -1.25 -7.57 -25.84
C ARG A 116 -2.48 -6.67 -25.93
N SER A 117 -2.60 -5.88 -26.99
CA SER A 117 -3.77 -5.03 -27.24
C SER A 117 -5.05 -5.83 -27.42
N LEU A 118 -5.00 -6.95 -28.17
CA LEU A 118 -6.14 -7.84 -28.34
C LEU A 118 -6.57 -8.48 -27.02
N PHE A 119 -5.60 -8.91 -26.21
CA PHE A 119 -5.87 -9.49 -24.91
C PHE A 119 -6.56 -8.47 -23.96
N TYR A 120 -6.10 -7.22 -23.94
CA TYR A 120 -6.71 -6.17 -23.13
C TYR A 120 -8.10 -5.74 -23.64
N ALA A 121 -8.32 -5.70 -24.94
CA ALA A 121 -9.64 -5.49 -25.51
C ALA A 121 -10.62 -6.62 -25.12
N ALA A 122 -10.14 -7.88 -25.12
CA ALA A 122 -10.91 -9.03 -24.67
C ALA A 122 -11.27 -8.95 -23.17
N GLN A 123 -10.32 -8.52 -22.31
CA GLN A 123 -10.62 -8.27 -20.88
C GLN A 123 -11.65 -7.15 -20.70
N THR A 124 -11.60 -6.10 -21.51
CA THR A 124 -12.61 -5.03 -21.50
C THR A 124 -13.98 -5.55 -21.92
N LEU A 125 -14.07 -6.34 -22.99
CA LEU A 125 -15.34 -6.98 -23.39
C LEU A 125 -15.91 -7.90 -22.32
N GLN A 126 -15.06 -8.65 -21.62
CA GLN A 126 -15.48 -9.47 -20.49
C GLN A 126 -16.13 -8.63 -19.38
N GLN A 127 -15.51 -7.49 -19.03
CA GLN A 127 -16.06 -6.59 -18.01
C GLN A 127 -17.39 -5.97 -18.45
N LEU A 128 -17.51 -5.53 -19.72
CA LEU A 128 -18.74 -4.99 -20.27
C LEU A 128 -19.88 -6.02 -20.22
N LEU A 129 -19.58 -7.28 -20.53
CA LEU A 129 -20.55 -8.36 -20.52
C LEU A 129 -20.99 -8.74 -19.10
N ALA A 130 -20.10 -8.68 -18.12
CA ALA A 130 -20.38 -9.08 -16.75
C ALA A 130 -21.46 -8.21 -16.07
N GLN A 131 -21.71 -7.00 -16.58
CA GLN A 131 -22.65 -6.06 -15.97
C GLN A 131 -24.12 -6.39 -16.21
N GLU A 132 -24.48 -6.89 -17.41
CA GLU A 132 -25.86 -7.23 -17.79
C GLU A 132 -25.98 -8.65 -18.37
N GLY A 133 -24.97 -9.49 -18.15
CA GLY A 133 -24.97 -10.89 -18.52
C GLY A 133 -24.96 -11.13 -20.03
N LYS A 134 -26.13 -11.31 -20.67
CA LYS A 134 -26.26 -11.63 -22.11
C LYS A 134 -26.36 -10.36 -22.98
N LYS A 135 -25.96 -9.21 -22.49
CA LYS A 135 -26.04 -7.93 -23.20
C LYS A 135 -24.71 -7.23 -23.19
N LEU A 136 -24.45 -6.46 -24.24
CA LEU A 136 -23.31 -5.52 -24.35
C LEU A 136 -23.84 -4.09 -24.51
N PRO A 137 -23.23 -3.08 -23.90
CA PRO A 137 -23.55 -1.70 -24.19
C PRO A 137 -23.03 -1.34 -25.60
N VAL A 138 -23.79 -0.55 -26.33
CA VAL A 138 -23.27 0.08 -27.56
C VAL A 138 -22.32 1.17 -27.15
N CYS A 139 -21.05 1.04 -27.51
CA CYS A 139 -19.99 1.95 -27.06
C CYS A 139 -18.84 2.02 -28.06
N SER A 140 -18.07 3.09 -27.96
CA SER A 140 -16.76 3.26 -28.58
C SER A 140 -15.73 3.53 -27.51
N ILE A 141 -14.64 2.76 -27.50
CA ILE A 141 -13.55 2.87 -26.54
C ILE A 141 -12.25 3.07 -27.32
N LYS A 142 -11.47 4.07 -26.91
CA LYS A 142 -10.08 4.28 -27.32
C LYS A 142 -9.20 4.22 -26.08
N ASP A 143 -8.26 3.29 -26.05
CA ASP A 143 -7.57 2.95 -24.81
C ASP A 143 -6.09 2.64 -25.03
N TYR A 144 -5.26 3.07 -24.08
CA TYR A 144 -3.82 2.84 -24.05
C TYR A 144 -3.26 3.12 -22.67
N PRO A 145 -2.14 2.48 -22.26
CA PRO A 145 -1.53 2.74 -20.96
C PRO A 145 -0.71 4.05 -20.96
N ASP A 146 -0.72 4.78 -19.85
CA ASP A 146 0.18 5.93 -19.66
C ASP A 146 1.61 5.48 -19.36
N VAL A 147 1.80 4.40 -18.59
CA VAL A 147 3.12 3.87 -18.23
C VAL A 147 3.41 2.59 -19.04
N VAL A 148 4.58 2.54 -19.68
CA VAL A 148 4.96 1.45 -20.60
C VAL A 148 5.03 0.10 -19.89
N PHE A 149 5.83 -0.01 -18.82
CA PHE A 149 5.93 -1.19 -17.96
C PHE A 149 5.33 -0.88 -16.60
N ARG A 150 4.39 -1.69 -16.17
CA ARG A 150 3.58 -1.47 -14.98
C ARG A 150 3.21 -2.77 -14.32
N GLY A 151 3.36 -2.84 -13.00
CA GLY A 151 3.08 -4.08 -12.30
C GLY A 151 3.68 -4.16 -10.91
N VAL A 152 4.33 -5.26 -10.61
CA VAL A 152 4.75 -5.62 -9.25
C VAL A 152 6.18 -6.11 -9.21
N VAL A 153 6.89 -5.78 -8.14
CA VAL A 153 8.16 -6.38 -7.76
C VAL A 153 7.97 -7.17 -6.46
N GLU A 154 8.14 -8.49 -6.50
CA GLU A 154 8.19 -9.32 -5.29
C GLU A 154 9.56 -9.13 -4.64
N GLY A 155 9.70 -8.05 -3.84
CA GLY A 155 10.96 -7.61 -3.26
C GLY A 155 10.87 -7.37 -1.75
N PHE A 156 9.79 -7.74 -1.10
CA PHE A 156 9.56 -7.58 0.34
C PHE A 156 10.39 -8.58 1.17
N TYR A 157 10.65 -8.21 2.42
CA TYR A 157 11.16 -9.12 3.45
C TYR A 157 9.98 -9.79 4.15
N GLY A 158 10.11 -11.08 4.47
CA GLY A 158 9.06 -11.84 5.14
C GLY A 158 8.88 -13.23 4.55
N ILE A 159 7.66 -13.75 4.58
CA ILE A 159 7.32 -15.04 3.99
C ILE A 159 7.05 -14.83 2.50
N PRO A 160 7.87 -15.40 1.60
CA PRO A 160 7.65 -15.25 0.16
C PRO A 160 6.30 -15.87 -0.24
N TRP A 161 5.74 -15.36 -1.32
CA TRP A 161 4.49 -15.89 -1.85
C TRP A 161 4.61 -17.36 -2.25
N SER A 162 3.54 -18.13 -2.04
CA SER A 162 3.46 -19.50 -2.55
C SER A 162 3.41 -19.53 -4.08
N PHE A 163 3.63 -20.70 -4.66
CA PHE A 163 3.48 -20.89 -6.09
C PHE A 163 2.06 -20.52 -6.55
N GLU A 164 1.05 -20.97 -5.83
CA GLU A 164 -0.37 -20.70 -6.09
C GLU A 164 -0.69 -19.21 -6.02
N ASN A 165 -0.15 -18.52 -5.01
CA ASN A 165 -0.32 -17.07 -4.88
C ASN A 165 0.30 -16.32 -6.08
N ARG A 166 1.49 -16.72 -6.53
CA ARG A 166 2.11 -16.12 -7.72
C ARG A 166 1.29 -16.35 -8.99
N VAL A 167 0.74 -17.55 -9.17
CA VAL A 167 -0.16 -17.87 -10.30
C VAL A 167 -1.39 -16.96 -10.27
N GLU A 168 -2.06 -16.84 -9.12
CA GLU A 168 -3.25 -15.97 -9.00
C GLU A 168 -2.92 -14.49 -9.16
N GLN A 169 -1.74 -14.05 -8.74
CA GLN A 169 -1.27 -12.69 -8.99
C GLN A 169 -1.06 -12.44 -10.50
N LEU A 170 -0.41 -13.34 -11.21
CA LEU A 170 -0.22 -13.22 -12.67
C LEU A 170 -1.56 -13.12 -13.42
N ARG A 171 -2.55 -13.90 -13.03
CA ARG A 171 -3.92 -13.82 -13.56
C ARG A 171 -4.58 -12.49 -13.24
N PHE A 172 -4.43 -12.02 -12.02
CA PHE A 172 -4.92 -10.70 -11.60
C PHE A 172 -4.26 -9.59 -12.41
N TYR A 173 -2.94 -9.64 -12.63
CA TYR A 173 -2.22 -8.64 -13.42
C TYR A 173 -2.76 -8.59 -14.86
N GLY A 174 -2.97 -9.73 -15.50
CA GLY A 174 -3.56 -9.78 -16.84
C GLY A 174 -4.94 -9.11 -16.91
N ARG A 175 -5.83 -9.44 -15.95
CA ARG A 175 -7.16 -8.82 -15.86
C ARG A 175 -7.09 -7.30 -15.64
N MET A 176 -6.13 -6.83 -14.85
CA MET A 176 -5.92 -5.42 -14.53
C MET A 176 -5.00 -4.70 -15.53
N LYS A 177 -4.69 -5.32 -16.67
CA LYS A 177 -3.84 -4.76 -17.73
C LYS A 177 -2.44 -4.36 -17.24
N MET A 178 -1.94 -4.95 -16.15
CA MET A 178 -0.54 -4.88 -15.73
C MET A 178 0.28 -5.86 -16.57
N ASN A 179 1.52 -5.48 -16.91
CA ASN A 179 2.35 -6.27 -17.83
C ASN A 179 3.73 -6.64 -17.30
N THR A 180 4.00 -6.40 -16.01
CA THR A 180 5.34 -6.62 -15.44
C THR A 180 5.24 -7.30 -14.08
N TYR A 181 5.97 -8.40 -13.92
CA TYR A 181 6.21 -9.04 -12.63
C TYR A 181 7.70 -9.29 -12.46
N ILE A 182 8.31 -8.62 -11.48
CA ILE A 182 9.72 -8.80 -11.16
C ILE A 182 9.85 -9.80 -10.03
N PHE A 183 10.47 -10.95 -10.34
CA PHE A 183 10.75 -12.03 -9.41
C PHE A 183 12.09 -11.77 -8.70
N GLY A 184 12.04 -11.32 -7.46
CA GLY A 184 13.21 -11.00 -6.65
C GLY A 184 12.99 -11.28 -5.15
N PRO A 185 12.41 -12.46 -4.76
CA PRO A 185 12.08 -12.75 -3.37
C PRO A 185 13.33 -12.79 -2.50
N LYS A 186 13.31 -12.04 -1.41
CA LYS A 186 14.50 -11.85 -0.52
C LYS A 186 14.97 -13.14 0.16
N ASP A 187 14.13 -14.17 0.26
CA ASP A 187 14.46 -15.46 0.85
C ASP A 187 14.99 -16.50 -0.15
N ASP A 188 15.04 -16.16 -1.46
CA ASP A 188 15.57 -17.07 -2.49
C ASP A 188 17.10 -17.01 -2.57
N PRO A 189 17.80 -18.07 -2.11
CA PRO A 189 19.25 -18.07 -2.11
C PRO A 189 19.88 -18.18 -3.52
N TYR A 190 19.10 -18.56 -4.52
CA TYR A 190 19.56 -18.66 -5.92
C TYR A 190 19.37 -17.36 -6.69
N HIS A 191 18.51 -16.46 -6.20
CA HIS A 191 18.42 -15.09 -6.65
C HIS A 191 19.55 -14.23 -6.08
N ARG A 192 19.98 -14.50 -4.83
CA ARG A 192 20.98 -13.70 -4.10
C ARG A 192 22.10 -14.57 -3.51
N SER A 193 22.97 -13.97 -2.68
CA SER A 193 23.96 -14.71 -1.91
C SER A 193 23.28 -15.74 -0.97
N PRO A 194 23.85 -16.97 -0.83
CA PRO A 194 25.17 -17.35 -1.35
C PRO A 194 25.17 -17.99 -2.75
N TYR A 195 24.03 -18.36 -3.33
CA TYR A 195 23.98 -19.25 -4.51
C TYR A 195 23.59 -18.54 -5.82
N TRP A 196 23.68 -17.20 -5.91
CA TRP A 196 23.34 -16.48 -7.14
C TRP A 196 24.19 -16.94 -8.36
N ARG A 197 25.36 -17.54 -8.10
CA ARG A 197 26.26 -18.09 -9.13
C ARG A 197 25.81 -19.47 -9.63
N GLU A 198 24.97 -20.17 -8.85
CA GLU A 198 24.57 -21.56 -9.12
C GLU A 198 23.23 -21.60 -9.89
N PRO A 199 23.02 -22.61 -10.74
CA PRO A 199 21.71 -22.83 -11.34
C PRO A 199 20.67 -23.20 -10.27
N TYR A 200 19.40 -22.99 -10.57
CA TYR A 200 18.32 -23.49 -9.72
C TYR A 200 18.29 -25.04 -9.72
N PRO A 201 17.95 -25.67 -8.59
CA PRO A 201 17.53 -27.08 -8.57
C PRO A 201 16.36 -27.34 -9.54
N GLU A 202 16.29 -28.55 -10.10
CA GLU A 202 15.33 -28.84 -11.17
C GLU A 202 13.86 -28.65 -10.77
N ASP A 203 13.51 -28.98 -9.53
CA ASP A 203 12.16 -28.76 -9.00
C ASP A 203 11.79 -27.26 -8.96
N GLN A 204 12.71 -26.40 -8.54
CA GLN A 204 12.52 -24.94 -8.54
C GLN A 204 12.55 -24.37 -9.97
N ALA A 205 13.44 -24.88 -10.82
CA ALA A 205 13.48 -24.51 -12.23
C ALA A 205 12.16 -24.86 -12.94
N GLN A 206 11.54 -26.00 -12.60
CA GLN A 206 10.24 -26.40 -13.13
C GLN A 206 9.12 -25.45 -12.66
N ASN A 207 9.14 -25.02 -11.40
CA ASN A 207 8.18 -24.02 -10.91
C ASN A 207 8.33 -22.69 -11.67
N ILE A 208 9.57 -22.25 -11.94
CA ILE A 208 9.84 -21.04 -12.74
C ILE A 208 9.29 -21.20 -14.16
N ARG A 209 9.48 -22.34 -14.83
CA ARG A 209 8.90 -22.60 -16.18
C ARG A 209 7.37 -22.48 -16.15
N GLN A 210 6.72 -23.00 -15.13
CA GLN A 210 5.26 -22.92 -15.00
C GLN A 210 4.79 -21.48 -14.77
N LEU A 211 5.50 -20.69 -13.95
CA LEU A 211 5.21 -19.27 -13.74
C LEU A 211 5.42 -18.46 -15.03
N LEU A 212 6.48 -18.77 -15.80
CA LEU A 212 6.72 -18.15 -17.11
C LEU A 212 5.57 -18.43 -18.08
N ALA A 213 5.09 -19.67 -18.14
CA ALA A 213 3.95 -20.02 -18.99
C ALA A 213 2.66 -19.29 -18.57
N GLU A 214 2.39 -19.21 -17.26
CA GLU A 214 1.23 -18.46 -16.75
C GLU A 214 1.37 -16.95 -17.01
N ALA A 215 2.56 -16.37 -16.85
CA ALA A 215 2.85 -14.98 -17.14
C ALA A 215 2.60 -14.67 -18.63
N GLN A 216 3.11 -15.51 -19.54
CA GLN A 216 2.92 -15.38 -20.97
C GLN A 216 1.44 -15.45 -21.36
N LYS A 217 0.67 -16.38 -20.77
CA LYS A 217 -0.77 -16.52 -20.99
C LYS A 217 -1.53 -15.26 -20.61
N ASN A 218 -1.10 -14.57 -19.55
CA ASN A 218 -1.70 -13.33 -19.04
C ASN A 218 -1.03 -12.05 -19.59
N LYS A 219 -0.15 -12.16 -20.58
CA LYS A 219 0.56 -11.03 -21.20
C LYS A 219 1.41 -10.23 -20.23
N VAL A 220 1.98 -10.91 -19.23
CA VAL A 220 2.85 -10.34 -18.20
C VAL A 220 4.31 -10.70 -18.52
N ASP A 221 5.19 -9.72 -18.58
CA ASP A 221 6.62 -9.93 -18.71
C ASP A 221 7.18 -10.39 -17.36
N PHE A 222 7.69 -11.61 -17.32
CA PHE A 222 8.35 -12.16 -16.14
C PHE A 222 9.82 -11.69 -16.16
N VAL A 223 10.15 -10.76 -15.26
CA VAL A 223 11.51 -10.26 -15.06
C VAL A 223 12.18 -11.05 -13.96
N TRP A 224 13.25 -11.78 -14.28
CA TRP A 224 14.04 -12.44 -13.26
C TRP A 224 15.15 -11.52 -12.76
N ALA A 225 15.26 -11.36 -11.41
CA ALA A 225 16.27 -10.52 -10.81
C ALA A 225 17.42 -11.34 -10.24
N MET A 226 18.64 -10.80 -10.30
CA MET A 226 19.83 -11.30 -9.63
C MET A 226 20.33 -10.28 -8.63
N HIS A 227 20.67 -10.69 -7.40
CA HIS A 227 21.19 -9.81 -6.35
C HIS A 227 22.58 -10.22 -5.89
N PRO A 228 23.64 -9.90 -6.64
CA PRO A 228 25.01 -10.33 -6.38
C PRO A 228 25.75 -9.48 -5.36
N GLY A 229 25.20 -8.30 -4.96
CA GLY A 229 25.92 -7.23 -4.30
C GLY A 229 26.54 -7.57 -2.95
N MET A 230 26.01 -8.56 -2.24
CA MET A 230 26.50 -8.96 -0.92
C MET A 230 27.92 -9.57 -0.94
N ASP A 231 28.30 -10.24 -2.03
CA ASP A 231 29.55 -11.03 -2.10
C ASP A 231 30.25 -10.98 -3.47
N ILE A 232 29.87 -10.04 -4.34
CA ILE A 232 30.51 -9.83 -5.64
C ILE A 232 31.96 -9.34 -5.46
N ARG A 233 32.90 -9.94 -6.21
CA ARG A 233 34.34 -9.63 -6.12
C ARG A 233 34.86 -8.83 -7.30
N TRP A 234 34.01 -8.49 -8.25
CA TRP A 234 34.33 -7.70 -9.45
C TRP A 234 35.42 -8.31 -10.35
N ASN A 235 35.69 -9.60 -10.22
CA ASN A 235 36.67 -10.35 -10.99
C ASN A 235 36.05 -11.06 -12.18
N GLU A 236 36.89 -11.63 -13.04
CA GLU A 236 36.47 -12.35 -14.23
C GLU A 236 35.63 -13.59 -13.92
N ALA A 237 35.91 -14.28 -12.80
CA ALA A 237 35.15 -15.47 -12.40
C ALA A 237 33.66 -15.10 -12.09
N ASP A 238 33.42 -13.97 -11.42
CA ASP A 238 32.07 -13.49 -11.12
C ASP A 238 31.34 -13.00 -12.40
N ARG A 239 32.05 -12.36 -13.32
CA ARG A 239 31.50 -11.99 -14.63
C ARG A 239 31.04 -13.20 -15.42
N ILE A 240 31.89 -14.25 -15.51
CA ILE A 240 31.53 -15.51 -16.16
C ILE A 240 30.35 -16.20 -15.47
N ALA A 241 30.35 -16.22 -14.13
CA ALA A 241 29.29 -16.84 -13.36
C ALA A 241 27.93 -16.09 -13.60
N ALA A 242 27.94 -14.77 -13.66
CA ALA A 242 26.75 -13.98 -13.96
C ALA A 242 26.19 -14.29 -15.36
N ILE A 243 27.04 -14.33 -16.40
CA ILE A 243 26.60 -14.71 -17.76
C ILE A 243 26.00 -16.12 -17.75
N LYS A 244 26.65 -17.09 -17.14
CA LYS A 244 26.12 -18.48 -17.04
C LYS A 244 24.77 -18.53 -16.34
N LYS A 245 24.60 -17.76 -15.27
CA LYS A 245 23.34 -17.68 -14.55
C LYS A 245 22.23 -17.06 -15.41
N LEU A 246 22.51 -15.95 -16.09
CA LEU A 246 21.54 -15.33 -17.01
C LEU A 246 21.20 -16.28 -18.17
N GLU A 247 22.19 -17.00 -18.73
CA GLU A 247 21.95 -18.00 -19.77
C GLU A 247 21.05 -19.13 -19.27
N SER A 248 21.29 -19.64 -18.05
CA SER A 248 20.43 -20.67 -17.46
C SER A 248 18.99 -20.22 -17.31
N MET A 249 18.75 -18.96 -16.93
CA MET A 249 17.40 -18.39 -16.83
C MET A 249 16.79 -18.13 -18.21
N TYR A 250 17.59 -17.69 -19.17
CA TYR A 250 17.17 -17.54 -20.57
C TYR A 250 16.69 -18.87 -21.17
N ASP A 251 17.41 -19.97 -20.88
CA ASP A 251 17.07 -21.32 -21.34
C ASP A 251 15.77 -21.84 -20.67
N LEU A 252 15.41 -21.34 -19.48
CA LEU A 252 14.10 -21.58 -18.86
C LEU A 252 12.97 -20.80 -19.56
N GLY A 253 13.28 -19.78 -20.37
CA GLY A 253 12.31 -18.95 -21.08
C GLY A 253 12.27 -17.48 -20.65
N VAL A 254 13.08 -17.05 -19.68
CA VAL A 254 13.14 -15.64 -19.25
C VAL A 254 13.65 -14.75 -20.39
N ARG A 255 13.00 -13.58 -20.60
CA ARG A 255 13.38 -12.59 -21.62
C ARG A 255 13.55 -11.18 -21.08
N ALA A 256 13.38 -10.99 -19.77
CA ALA A 256 13.63 -9.73 -19.09
C ALA A 256 14.39 -9.97 -17.80
N PHE A 257 15.37 -9.13 -17.51
CA PHE A 257 16.31 -9.35 -16.40
C PHE A 257 16.50 -8.09 -15.58
N ALA A 258 16.78 -8.29 -14.28
CA ALA A 258 17.20 -7.23 -13.37
C ALA A 258 18.44 -7.64 -12.57
N VAL A 259 19.23 -6.65 -12.17
CA VAL A 259 20.34 -6.83 -11.23
C VAL A 259 20.15 -5.86 -10.08
N PHE A 260 20.15 -6.40 -8.88
CA PHE A 260 19.87 -5.64 -7.66
C PHE A 260 21.14 -5.42 -6.82
N PHE A 261 21.36 -4.19 -6.41
CA PHE A 261 22.41 -3.76 -5.49
C PHE A 261 21.84 -2.97 -4.31
N ASP A 262 20.55 -3.14 -4.04
CA ASP A 262 19.87 -2.55 -2.87
C ASP A 262 20.28 -3.24 -1.56
N ASP A 263 20.23 -2.51 -0.47
CA ASP A 263 20.44 -2.98 0.91
C ASP A 263 21.77 -3.72 1.12
N ILE A 264 22.84 -3.26 0.50
CA ILE A 264 24.18 -3.83 0.61
C ILE A 264 25.19 -2.83 1.20
N GLU A 265 26.32 -3.35 1.67
CA GLU A 265 27.46 -2.60 2.17
C GLU A 265 28.78 -3.07 1.52
N GLY A 266 29.82 -2.29 1.67
CA GLY A 266 31.18 -2.65 1.25
C GLY A 266 31.45 -2.48 -0.24
N GLU A 267 32.27 -3.35 -0.83
CA GLU A 267 32.77 -3.19 -2.20
C GLU A 267 31.67 -3.29 -3.29
N GLY A 268 30.53 -3.92 -2.95
CA GLY A 268 29.39 -4.04 -3.85
C GLY A 268 28.76 -2.69 -4.22
N THR A 269 28.99 -1.64 -3.42
CA THR A 269 28.31 -0.33 -3.53
C THR A 269 28.98 0.66 -4.53
N ASP A 270 30.07 0.28 -5.18
CA ASP A 270 30.82 1.16 -6.09
C ASP A 270 30.08 1.38 -7.41
N ALA A 271 29.63 2.62 -7.66
CA ALA A 271 28.88 3.01 -8.85
C ALA A 271 29.61 2.70 -10.16
N THR A 272 30.93 2.95 -10.22
CA THR A 272 31.73 2.72 -11.43
C THR A 272 31.81 1.24 -11.75
N LYS A 273 32.01 0.41 -10.72
CA LYS A 273 32.04 -1.06 -10.89
C LYS A 273 30.67 -1.62 -11.26
N GLN A 274 29.59 -1.11 -10.65
CA GLN A 274 28.22 -1.47 -11.02
C GLN A 274 27.92 -1.12 -12.47
N ALA A 275 28.24 0.11 -12.90
CA ALA A 275 28.06 0.54 -14.30
C ALA A 275 28.85 -0.33 -15.29
N ALA A 276 30.12 -0.59 -15.00
CA ALA A 276 30.98 -1.45 -15.84
C ALA A 276 30.45 -2.87 -15.92
N PHE A 277 29.94 -3.44 -14.81
CA PHE A 277 29.35 -4.77 -14.76
C PHE A 277 28.05 -4.84 -15.57
N MET A 278 27.15 -3.87 -15.42
CA MET A 278 25.90 -3.82 -16.17
C MET A 278 26.14 -3.68 -17.67
N ASN A 279 27.08 -2.84 -18.07
CA ASN A 279 27.46 -2.69 -19.49
C ASN A 279 28.09 -3.99 -20.03
N TYR A 280 28.86 -4.70 -19.22
CA TYR A 280 29.39 -6.01 -19.58
C TYR A 280 28.25 -7.03 -19.82
N LEU A 281 27.26 -7.10 -18.91
CA LEU A 281 26.09 -7.96 -19.10
C LEU A 281 25.30 -7.57 -20.35
N LYS A 282 25.18 -6.26 -20.62
CA LYS A 282 24.52 -5.77 -21.83
C LYS A 282 25.24 -6.26 -23.09
N SER A 283 26.55 -6.07 -23.20
CA SER A 283 27.32 -6.45 -24.39
C SER A 283 27.49 -7.97 -24.57
N GLU A 284 27.74 -8.69 -23.45
CA GLU A 284 28.08 -10.13 -23.51
C GLU A 284 26.86 -11.03 -23.50
N PHE A 285 25.72 -10.55 -23.04
CA PHE A 285 24.50 -11.34 -22.95
C PHE A 285 23.35 -10.72 -23.76
N VAL A 286 22.92 -9.49 -23.47
CA VAL A 286 21.73 -8.89 -24.10
C VAL A 286 21.93 -8.76 -25.62
N ASP A 287 23.05 -8.18 -26.06
CA ASP A 287 23.31 -7.97 -27.50
C ASP A 287 23.51 -9.29 -28.26
N LYS A 288 24.07 -10.28 -27.59
CA LYS A 288 24.29 -11.61 -28.21
C LYS A 288 23.02 -12.42 -28.38
N LYS A 289 22.05 -12.28 -27.44
CA LYS A 289 20.75 -12.96 -27.55
C LYS A 289 19.82 -12.24 -28.52
N GLY A 290 19.77 -10.90 -28.49
CA GLY A 290 19.02 -10.06 -29.41
C GLY A 290 17.50 -9.99 -29.20
N ASP A 291 16.95 -10.81 -28.30
CA ASP A 291 15.52 -10.87 -27.95
C ASP A 291 15.23 -10.57 -26.47
N ILE A 292 16.21 -10.04 -25.76
CA ILE A 292 16.04 -9.57 -24.39
C ILE A 292 15.28 -8.22 -24.38
N GLN A 293 14.18 -8.20 -23.65
CA GLN A 293 13.23 -7.07 -23.63
C GLN A 293 13.68 -5.95 -22.70
N GLN A 294 14.26 -6.30 -21.54
CA GLN A 294 14.67 -5.35 -20.51
C GLN A 294 15.93 -5.83 -19.80
N LEU A 295 16.80 -4.86 -19.45
CA LEU A 295 17.84 -5.03 -18.43
C LEU A 295 17.72 -3.89 -17.43
N ILE A 296 17.46 -4.21 -16.16
CA ILE A 296 17.09 -3.27 -15.11
C ILE A 296 18.16 -3.30 -14.02
N LEU A 297 18.56 -2.12 -13.52
CA LEU A 297 19.44 -1.94 -12.37
C LEU A 297 18.67 -1.37 -11.18
N CYS A 298 18.64 -2.06 -10.05
CA CYS A 298 18.35 -1.43 -8.78
C CYS A 298 19.67 -0.96 -8.15
N PRO A 299 19.93 0.36 -8.06
CA PRO A 299 21.19 0.89 -7.55
C PRO A 299 21.26 0.81 -6.03
N THR A 300 22.45 0.94 -5.44
CA THR A 300 22.59 0.99 -3.99
C THR A 300 22.01 2.27 -3.39
N GLU A 301 22.25 3.43 -4.04
CA GLU A 301 21.62 4.69 -3.64
C GLU A 301 20.30 4.90 -4.37
N TYR A 302 19.30 4.06 -4.07
CA TYR A 302 18.03 4.00 -4.79
C TYR A 302 16.96 5.00 -4.30
N ASN A 303 17.31 5.92 -3.38
CA ASN A 303 16.43 7.00 -2.92
C ASN A 303 17.25 8.26 -2.58
N LYS A 304 16.57 9.41 -2.53
CA LYS A 304 17.22 10.71 -2.34
C LYS A 304 17.88 10.88 -0.97
N ASP A 305 17.32 10.27 0.07
CA ASP A 305 17.92 10.31 1.40
C ASP A 305 19.29 9.61 1.46
N TRP A 306 19.51 8.60 0.63
CA TRP A 306 20.75 7.86 0.53
C TRP A 306 21.71 8.42 -0.53
N ALA A 307 21.18 9.05 -1.56
CA ALA A 307 21.96 9.65 -2.66
C ALA A 307 22.69 10.94 -2.19
N LYS A 308 23.79 10.76 -1.48
CA LYS A 308 24.60 11.86 -0.90
C LYS A 308 25.84 12.20 -1.72
N THR A 309 26.20 11.35 -2.68
CA THR A 309 27.41 11.44 -3.48
C THR A 309 27.09 11.72 -4.95
N ASP A 310 28.07 11.59 -5.82
CA ASP A 310 27.93 11.60 -7.28
C ASP A 310 27.54 10.22 -7.88
N TYR A 311 27.14 9.28 -7.01
CA TYR A 311 26.83 7.90 -7.39
C TYR A 311 25.82 7.82 -8.55
N LEU A 312 24.72 8.56 -8.46
CA LEU A 312 23.68 8.56 -9.52
C LEU A 312 24.17 9.25 -10.80
N ASP A 313 24.98 10.30 -10.68
CA ASP A 313 25.55 11.00 -11.82
C ASP A 313 26.55 10.08 -12.55
N ILE A 314 27.35 9.30 -11.84
CA ILE A 314 28.24 8.26 -12.41
C ILE A 314 27.43 7.22 -13.18
N LEU A 315 26.33 6.72 -12.61
CA LEU A 315 25.44 5.78 -13.32
C LEU A 315 24.84 6.43 -14.58
N GLY A 316 24.38 7.67 -14.49
CA GLY A 316 23.83 8.43 -15.60
C GLY A 316 24.80 8.66 -16.75
N ASP A 317 26.10 8.85 -16.40
CA ASP A 317 27.18 9.12 -17.37
C ASP A 317 27.70 7.86 -18.07
N HIS A 318 27.70 6.71 -17.36
CA HIS A 318 28.44 5.54 -17.81
C HIS A 318 27.55 4.35 -18.22
N LEU A 319 26.28 4.28 -17.79
CA LEU A 319 25.40 3.17 -18.17
C LEU A 319 24.87 3.33 -19.59
N ASP A 320 24.86 2.23 -20.33
CA ASP A 320 24.21 2.14 -21.63
C ASP A 320 22.73 2.59 -21.53
N PRO A 321 22.21 3.36 -22.48
CA PRO A 321 20.82 3.83 -22.46
C PRO A 321 19.75 2.73 -22.41
N PHE A 322 20.05 1.52 -22.84
CA PHE A 322 19.16 0.37 -22.74
C PHE A 322 18.92 -0.08 -21.30
N ILE A 323 19.82 0.25 -20.37
CA ILE A 323 19.74 -0.20 -18.96
C ILE A 323 18.86 0.79 -18.18
N HIS A 324 17.76 0.29 -17.63
CA HIS A 324 16.85 1.10 -16.82
C HIS A 324 17.29 1.13 -15.36
N ILE A 325 17.10 2.26 -14.68
CA ILE A 325 17.56 2.49 -13.30
C ILE A 325 16.34 2.64 -12.40
N MET A 326 16.25 1.82 -11.34
CA MET A 326 15.17 1.87 -10.37
C MET A 326 15.34 2.98 -9.34
N TRP A 327 14.21 3.47 -8.83
CA TRP A 327 14.13 4.56 -7.88
C TRP A 327 12.90 4.44 -6.99
N THR A 328 13.05 4.62 -5.65
CA THR A 328 11.94 4.49 -4.70
C THR A 328 11.33 5.82 -4.25
N GLY A 329 11.89 6.95 -4.70
CA GLY A 329 11.43 8.29 -4.33
C GLY A 329 12.38 9.01 -3.37
N ASP A 330 11.88 9.98 -2.61
CA ASP A 330 12.70 10.78 -1.71
C ASP A 330 13.27 9.97 -0.54
N LYS A 331 12.59 8.88 -0.15
CA LYS A 331 13.01 7.91 0.89
C LYS A 331 12.78 6.49 0.39
N VAL A 332 13.18 5.50 1.21
CA VAL A 332 12.86 4.08 0.94
C VAL A 332 11.34 3.90 0.79
N VAL A 333 10.57 4.50 1.69
CA VAL A 333 9.10 4.56 1.61
C VAL A 333 8.70 6.03 1.55
N SER A 334 8.12 6.45 0.43
CA SER A 334 7.71 7.85 0.21
C SER A 334 6.65 7.96 -0.87
N ASP A 335 6.08 9.14 -1.01
CA ASP A 335 5.25 9.51 -2.14
C ASP A 335 6.08 9.61 -3.43
N ILE A 336 5.44 9.44 -4.57
CA ILE A 336 6.04 9.61 -5.90
C ILE A 336 5.53 10.93 -6.46
N THR A 337 6.41 11.92 -6.54
CA THR A 337 6.10 13.28 -6.97
C THR A 337 6.85 13.65 -8.25
N HIS A 338 6.29 14.54 -9.03
CA HIS A 338 6.94 15.11 -10.21
C HIS A 338 8.33 15.67 -9.87
N GLU A 339 8.46 16.46 -8.79
CA GLU A 339 9.73 17.06 -8.39
C GLU A 339 10.77 16.02 -7.98
N GLY A 340 10.35 14.96 -7.28
CA GLY A 340 11.22 13.86 -6.88
C GLY A 340 11.75 13.08 -8.09
N LEU A 341 10.87 12.83 -9.08
CA LEU A 341 11.23 12.16 -10.32
C LEU A 341 12.13 13.05 -11.20
N GLU A 342 11.81 14.33 -11.35
CA GLU A 342 12.66 15.27 -12.08
C GLU A 342 14.07 15.35 -11.47
N TRP A 343 14.16 15.32 -10.16
CA TRP A 343 15.43 15.35 -9.43
C TRP A 343 16.34 14.17 -9.77
N VAL A 344 15.81 12.95 -9.80
CA VAL A 344 16.58 11.74 -10.12
C VAL A 344 16.87 11.65 -11.61
N ASN A 345 15.88 11.96 -12.48
CA ASN A 345 16.00 11.87 -13.92
C ASN A 345 17.13 12.76 -14.48
N LYS A 346 17.32 13.95 -13.90
CA LYS A 346 18.44 14.84 -14.23
C LYS A 346 19.80 14.20 -13.97
N ARG A 347 19.93 13.38 -12.92
CA ARG A 347 21.18 12.70 -12.53
C ARG A 347 21.43 11.47 -13.38
N ILE A 348 20.42 10.59 -13.48
CA ILE A 348 20.55 9.35 -14.24
C ILE A 348 20.39 9.55 -15.76
N LYS A 349 20.07 10.77 -16.21
CA LYS A 349 19.93 11.21 -17.63
C LYS A 349 18.91 10.42 -18.43
N ARG A 350 17.87 9.91 -17.78
CA ARG A 350 16.77 9.15 -18.37
C ARG A 350 15.56 9.12 -17.43
N PRO A 351 14.33 8.85 -17.90
CA PRO A 351 13.21 8.56 -17.04
C PRO A 351 13.50 7.32 -16.17
N CYS A 352 13.25 7.42 -14.87
CA CYS A 352 13.54 6.33 -13.94
C CYS A 352 12.52 5.20 -14.05
N TYR A 353 12.90 4.04 -13.54
CA TYR A 353 12.04 2.89 -13.30
C TYR A 353 11.56 2.96 -11.84
N VAL A 354 10.31 3.33 -11.58
CA VAL A 354 9.82 3.48 -10.21
C VAL A 354 9.64 2.11 -9.56
N TRP A 355 10.27 1.91 -8.40
CA TRP A 355 9.99 0.86 -7.44
C TRP A 355 9.28 1.49 -6.24
N TRP A 356 7.98 1.41 -6.19
CA TRP A 356 7.22 2.04 -5.12
C TRP A 356 6.98 1.09 -3.94
N ASN A 357 7.50 1.48 -2.77
CA ASN A 357 7.38 0.70 -1.55
C ASN A 357 6.03 0.92 -0.84
N PHE A 358 4.94 0.54 -1.53
CA PHE A 358 3.57 0.44 -1.03
C PHE A 358 2.82 -0.59 -1.91
N PRO A 359 2.03 -1.52 -1.34
CA PRO A 359 1.67 -1.66 0.07
C PRO A 359 2.61 -2.54 0.90
N VAL A 360 3.89 -2.64 0.57
CA VAL A 360 4.82 -3.44 1.38
C VAL A 360 4.70 -3.09 2.88
N SER A 361 4.61 -4.12 3.72
CA SER A 361 4.40 -3.96 5.17
C SER A 361 5.50 -4.60 6.02
N ASP A 362 6.62 -4.96 5.44
CA ASP A 362 7.74 -5.61 6.12
C ASP A 362 8.40 -4.75 7.22
N TYR A 363 8.15 -3.46 7.22
CA TYR A 363 8.57 -2.49 8.23
C TYR A 363 7.47 -2.14 9.25
N CYS A 364 6.25 -2.67 9.08
CA CYS A 364 5.09 -2.41 9.91
C CYS A 364 4.17 -3.65 10.01
N LEU A 365 4.75 -4.81 10.32
CA LEU A 365 4.14 -6.15 10.24
C LEU A 365 2.83 -6.32 11.03
N ALA A 366 2.60 -5.48 12.05
CA ALA A 366 1.35 -5.48 12.80
C ALA A 366 0.14 -4.94 12.02
N HIS A 367 0.37 -4.26 10.92
CA HIS A 367 -0.63 -3.52 10.16
C HIS A 367 -0.90 -4.13 8.78
N LEU A 368 -2.15 -4.06 8.33
CA LEU A 368 -2.52 -4.27 6.94
C LEU A 368 -2.65 -2.92 6.23
N LEU A 369 -2.14 -2.84 5.01
CA LEU A 369 -2.17 -1.61 4.22
C LEU A 369 -3.28 -1.69 3.17
N MET A 370 -4.54 -1.63 3.64
CA MET A 370 -5.73 -1.85 2.82
C MET A 370 -6.51 -0.56 2.51
N GLY A 371 -5.93 0.59 2.81
CA GLY A 371 -6.53 1.91 2.52
C GLY A 371 -6.33 2.39 1.09
N PRO A 372 -6.88 3.57 0.77
CA PRO A 372 -6.68 4.21 -0.52
C PRO A 372 -5.20 4.50 -0.82
N VAL A 373 -4.85 4.42 -2.09
CA VAL A 373 -3.50 4.66 -2.60
C VAL A 373 -3.27 6.15 -2.80
N TYR A 374 -2.84 6.83 -1.75
CA TYR A 374 -2.44 8.24 -1.81
C TYR A 374 -0.94 8.38 -2.14
N GLY A 375 -0.51 9.61 -2.45
CA GLY A 375 0.89 9.96 -2.63
C GLY A 375 1.45 9.62 -4.01
N LEU A 376 0.59 9.49 -5.02
CA LEU A 376 0.96 9.36 -6.43
C LEU A 376 0.53 10.63 -7.17
N ASP A 377 1.48 11.25 -7.87
CA ASP A 377 1.25 12.50 -8.59
C ASP A 377 0.71 12.24 -10.00
N ASN A 378 -0.51 12.66 -10.27
CA ASN A 378 -1.18 12.49 -11.57
C ASN A 378 -0.50 13.28 -12.71
N ASN A 379 0.46 14.16 -12.43
CA ASN A 379 1.20 14.93 -13.44
C ASN A 379 2.52 14.26 -13.84
N ALA A 380 2.87 13.13 -13.25
CA ALA A 380 4.17 12.46 -13.44
C ALA A 380 4.23 11.52 -14.65
N VAL A 381 3.29 11.60 -15.61
CA VAL A 381 3.19 10.69 -16.79
C VAL A 381 4.49 10.60 -17.59
N SER A 382 5.14 11.74 -17.82
CA SER A 382 6.37 11.79 -18.64
C SER A 382 7.65 11.54 -17.88
N ASP A 383 7.59 11.41 -16.55
CA ASP A 383 8.76 11.41 -15.69
C ASP A 383 9.26 10.00 -15.36
N MET A 384 8.47 9.00 -15.66
CA MET A 384 8.81 7.61 -15.39
C MET A 384 8.74 6.74 -16.65
N TYR A 385 9.68 5.82 -16.77
CA TYR A 385 9.69 4.79 -17.81
C TYR A 385 8.77 3.63 -17.45
N ALA A 386 8.80 3.25 -16.17
CA ALA A 386 8.07 2.12 -15.64
C ALA A 386 7.67 2.36 -14.19
N PHE A 387 6.67 1.61 -13.72
CA PHE A 387 6.20 1.64 -12.35
C PHE A 387 5.89 0.24 -11.83
N VAL A 388 6.58 -0.19 -10.78
CA VAL A 388 6.26 -1.42 -10.07
C VAL A 388 6.04 -1.14 -8.58
N SER A 389 5.00 -1.75 -8.04
CA SER A 389 4.65 -1.70 -6.63
C SER A 389 5.29 -2.88 -5.88
N ASN A 390 5.87 -2.64 -4.71
CA ASN A 390 6.32 -3.68 -3.80
C ASN A 390 5.15 -4.05 -2.86
N PRO A 391 4.62 -5.28 -2.90
CA PRO A 391 3.41 -5.68 -2.18
C PRO A 391 3.68 -6.12 -0.74
N MET A 392 2.59 -6.41 0.01
CA MET A 392 2.69 -7.14 1.27
C MET A 392 3.03 -8.62 1.04
N GLU A 393 3.50 -9.31 2.09
CA GLU A 393 3.60 -10.78 2.11
C GLU A 393 2.22 -11.47 1.95
N PHE A 394 1.13 -10.72 2.13
CA PHE A 394 -0.26 -11.13 1.96
C PHE A 394 -0.69 -10.87 0.51
N ALA A 395 -0.62 -11.90 -0.32
CA ALA A 395 -0.83 -11.78 -1.75
C ALA A 395 -2.24 -11.28 -2.11
N GLU A 396 -3.26 -11.88 -1.52
CA GLU A 396 -4.65 -11.51 -1.79
C GLU A 396 -5.02 -10.14 -1.22
N ALA A 397 -4.59 -9.83 0.00
CA ALA A 397 -4.81 -8.52 0.60
C ALA A 397 -4.11 -7.39 -0.19
N SER A 398 -2.95 -7.65 -0.78
CA SER A 398 -2.23 -6.69 -1.64
C SER A 398 -3.03 -6.23 -2.85
N LYS A 399 -3.98 -7.06 -3.35
CA LYS A 399 -4.79 -6.72 -4.52
C LYS A 399 -5.62 -5.45 -4.33
N VAL A 400 -5.96 -5.05 -3.10
CA VAL A 400 -6.68 -3.79 -2.82
C VAL A 400 -5.87 -2.58 -3.31
N ALA A 401 -4.59 -2.51 -2.95
CA ALA A 401 -3.71 -1.44 -3.40
C ALA A 401 -3.30 -1.61 -4.87
N LEU A 402 -3.02 -2.85 -5.31
CA LEU A 402 -2.59 -3.14 -6.68
C LEU A 402 -3.68 -2.82 -7.72
N TRP A 403 -4.95 -2.91 -7.35
CA TRP A 403 -6.06 -2.41 -8.17
C TRP A 403 -5.88 -0.92 -8.49
N SER A 404 -5.65 -0.12 -7.45
CA SER A 404 -5.44 1.32 -7.61
C SER A 404 -4.15 1.66 -8.37
N VAL A 405 -3.07 0.89 -8.15
CA VAL A 405 -1.83 1.03 -8.93
C VAL A 405 -2.06 0.74 -10.40
N SER A 406 -2.88 -0.26 -10.74
CA SER A 406 -3.21 -0.56 -12.13
C SER A 406 -3.95 0.61 -12.79
N GLN A 407 -4.90 1.21 -12.07
CA GLN A 407 -5.65 2.37 -12.53
C GLN A 407 -4.74 3.59 -12.73
N PHE A 408 -3.88 3.89 -11.76
CA PHE A 408 -2.92 4.99 -11.85
C PHE A 408 -2.00 4.85 -13.05
N THR A 409 -1.40 3.69 -13.23
CA THR A 409 -0.42 3.45 -14.30
C THR A 409 -1.05 3.31 -15.69
N TRP A 410 -2.35 3.01 -15.75
CA TRP A 410 -3.09 2.92 -17.01
C TRP A 410 -3.60 4.28 -17.46
N ASN A 411 -4.26 5.03 -16.60
CA ASN A 411 -4.87 6.33 -16.92
C ASN A 411 -4.71 7.28 -15.72
N MET A 412 -3.56 7.93 -15.64
CA MET A 412 -3.17 8.80 -14.54
C MET A 412 -4.13 9.99 -14.36
N ALA A 413 -4.58 10.55 -15.48
CA ALA A 413 -5.46 11.73 -15.47
C ALA A 413 -6.84 11.47 -14.84
N LYS A 414 -7.30 10.22 -14.82
CA LYS A 414 -8.56 9.81 -14.21
C LYS A 414 -8.40 9.04 -12.91
N PHE A 415 -7.21 9.04 -12.34
CA PHE A 415 -6.96 8.34 -11.09
C PHE A 415 -7.44 9.16 -9.90
N GLU A 416 -8.40 8.61 -9.15
CA GLU A 416 -8.90 9.16 -7.90
C GLU A 416 -8.74 8.08 -6.80
N PRO A 417 -7.88 8.29 -5.79
CA PRO A 417 -7.52 7.27 -4.80
C PRO A 417 -8.69 6.59 -4.10
N GLU A 418 -9.62 7.38 -3.55
CA GLU A 418 -10.76 6.84 -2.79
C GLU A 418 -11.79 6.14 -3.67
N GLN A 419 -12.04 6.65 -4.87
CA GLN A 419 -12.93 6.01 -5.83
C GLN A 419 -12.34 4.67 -6.28
N SER A 420 -11.07 4.65 -6.67
CA SER A 420 -10.39 3.44 -7.09
C SER A 420 -10.37 2.37 -5.99
N TRP A 421 -10.12 2.80 -4.75
CA TRP A 421 -10.16 1.92 -3.58
C TRP A 421 -11.55 1.35 -3.29
N SER A 422 -12.61 2.17 -3.38
CA SER A 422 -13.98 1.68 -3.19
C SER A 422 -14.33 0.59 -4.18
N LEU A 423 -13.97 0.81 -5.45
CA LEU A 423 -14.18 -0.15 -6.54
C LEU A 423 -13.35 -1.44 -6.37
N ALA A 424 -12.12 -1.31 -5.85
CA ALA A 424 -11.32 -2.47 -5.48
C ALA A 424 -12.04 -3.33 -4.42
N CYS A 425 -12.58 -2.71 -3.37
CA CYS A 425 -13.32 -3.43 -2.33
C CYS A 425 -14.57 -4.13 -2.88
N GLU A 426 -15.31 -3.45 -3.75
CA GLU A 426 -16.51 -4.02 -4.41
C GLU A 426 -16.18 -5.21 -5.32
N SER A 427 -15.06 -5.11 -6.05
CA SER A 427 -14.68 -6.13 -7.02
C SER A 427 -14.01 -7.35 -6.40
N LEU A 428 -13.26 -7.16 -5.31
CA LEU A 428 -12.51 -8.25 -4.65
C LEU A 428 -13.36 -9.09 -3.71
N VAL A 429 -14.42 -8.52 -3.13
CA VAL A 429 -15.39 -9.21 -2.28
C VAL A 429 -16.83 -8.81 -2.67
N PRO A 430 -17.29 -9.16 -3.87
CA PRO A 430 -18.60 -8.75 -4.38
C PRO A 430 -19.78 -9.30 -3.56
N GLU A 431 -19.57 -10.33 -2.75
CA GLU A 431 -20.61 -10.93 -1.90
C GLU A 431 -20.84 -10.11 -0.60
N ALA A 432 -19.87 -9.25 -0.20
CA ALA A 432 -19.96 -8.41 0.98
C ALA A 432 -19.18 -7.09 0.81
N PRO A 433 -19.46 -6.30 -0.24
CA PRO A 433 -18.60 -5.16 -0.63
C PRO A 433 -18.54 -4.08 0.44
N GLU A 434 -19.68 -3.73 1.03
CA GLU A 434 -19.74 -2.71 2.09
C GLU A 434 -19.04 -3.15 3.37
N ALA A 435 -19.22 -4.41 3.78
CA ALA A 435 -18.54 -4.96 4.95
C ALA A 435 -17.04 -5.02 4.75
N PHE A 436 -16.57 -5.40 3.56
CA PHE A 436 -15.16 -5.42 3.22
C PHE A 436 -14.57 -4.02 3.17
N ARG A 437 -15.30 -3.05 2.63
CA ARG A 437 -14.91 -1.65 2.60
C ARG A 437 -14.74 -1.08 4.02
N ILE A 438 -15.68 -1.37 4.93
CA ILE A 438 -15.58 -0.99 6.35
C ILE A 438 -14.33 -1.61 6.98
N PHE A 439 -14.09 -2.89 6.75
CA PHE A 439 -12.88 -3.55 7.26
C PHE A 439 -11.60 -2.90 6.73
N CYS A 440 -11.52 -2.64 5.43
CA CYS A 440 -10.35 -2.01 4.80
C CYS A 440 -10.09 -0.59 5.34
N GLU A 441 -11.13 0.22 5.56
CA GLU A 441 -11.02 1.58 6.10
C GLU A 441 -10.35 1.61 7.47
N HIS A 442 -10.64 0.63 8.32
CA HIS A 442 -10.08 0.55 9.68
C HIS A 442 -8.77 -0.25 9.77
N ASN A 443 -8.24 -0.70 8.61
CA ASN A 443 -6.96 -1.37 8.45
C ASN A 443 -6.11 -0.70 7.36
N ALA A 444 -6.02 0.63 7.39
CA ALA A 444 -5.28 1.47 6.46
C ALA A 444 -4.06 2.15 7.09
N ASP A 445 -3.94 2.10 8.40
CA ASP A 445 -2.86 2.71 9.17
C ASP A 445 -1.56 1.91 9.00
N ILE A 446 -0.46 2.63 8.83
CA ILE A 446 0.90 2.07 8.78
C ILE A 446 1.51 1.95 10.17
N GLY A 447 0.96 2.65 11.14
CA GLY A 447 1.56 2.78 12.46
C GLY A 447 2.87 3.58 12.46
N PRO A 448 3.49 3.65 13.64
CA PRO A 448 4.82 4.24 13.80
C PRO A 448 5.86 3.46 13.02
N ASN A 449 6.65 4.15 12.20
CA ASN A 449 7.66 3.48 11.38
C ASN A 449 8.91 4.33 11.14
N THR A 450 10.03 3.66 10.73
CA THR A 450 11.33 4.30 10.51
C THR A 450 11.33 5.36 9.43
N TRP A 451 10.42 5.32 8.51
CA TRP A 451 10.39 6.18 7.34
C TRP A 451 9.57 7.44 7.57
N MET A 452 8.85 7.56 8.71
CA MET A 452 7.87 8.61 9.00
C MET A 452 6.84 8.74 7.86
N TYR A 453 6.48 7.60 7.29
CA TYR A 453 5.48 7.53 6.24
C TYR A 453 4.12 7.31 6.87
N TYR A 454 3.13 8.03 6.40
CA TYR A 454 1.84 8.12 7.05
C TYR A 454 0.73 7.70 6.13
N ARG A 455 -0.22 6.94 6.69
CA ARG A 455 -1.55 6.75 6.11
C ARG A 455 -2.58 6.86 7.23
N GLN A 456 -3.68 7.52 6.95
CA GLN A 456 -4.77 7.70 7.89
C GLN A 456 -5.74 6.53 7.78
N GLU A 457 -6.10 5.95 8.91
CA GLU A 457 -7.21 5.01 8.99
C GLU A 457 -8.51 5.74 9.31
N SER A 458 -9.65 5.05 9.19
CA SER A 458 -10.96 5.57 9.60
C SER A 458 -11.27 6.94 9.00
N PHE A 459 -10.72 7.24 7.83
CA PHE A 459 -10.68 8.60 7.26
C PHE A 459 -12.07 9.18 6.99
N ARG A 460 -13.10 8.35 6.80
CA ARG A 460 -14.50 8.79 6.63
C ARG A 460 -15.18 9.19 7.94
N SER A 461 -14.72 8.62 9.06
CA SER A 461 -15.33 8.81 10.40
C SER A 461 -14.45 9.58 11.37
N ALA A 462 -13.18 9.79 11.04
CA ALA A 462 -12.20 10.44 11.92
C ALA A 462 -12.63 11.82 12.40
N ASP A 463 -13.20 12.65 11.52
CA ASP A 463 -13.63 14.01 11.88
C ASP A 463 -14.84 14.00 12.81
N LEU A 464 -15.82 13.11 12.56
CA LEU A 464 -16.98 12.93 13.44
C LEU A 464 -16.54 12.52 14.85
N ILE A 465 -15.64 11.53 14.95
CA ILE A 465 -15.10 11.02 16.21
C ILE A 465 -14.34 12.13 16.94
N ARG A 466 -13.46 12.84 16.26
CA ARG A 466 -12.65 13.93 16.82
C ARG A 466 -13.52 15.08 17.33
N GLN A 467 -14.52 15.50 16.55
CA GLN A 467 -15.44 16.57 16.94
C GLN A 467 -16.23 16.19 18.20
N PHE A 468 -16.75 14.96 18.25
CA PHE A 468 -17.47 14.45 19.42
C PHE A 468 -16.57 14.37 20.65
N GLU A 469 -15.37 13.83 20.50
CA GLU A 469 -14.36 13.71 21.55
C GLU A 469 -14.05 15.07 22.16
N GLN A 470 -13.66 16.05 21.37
CA GLN A 470 -13.33 17.40 21.81
C GLN A 470 -14.51 18.07 22.55
N SER A 471 -15.71 17.90 22.03
CA SER A 471 -16.92 18.44 22.65
C SER A 471 -17.20 17.80 24.02
N PHE A 472 -17.10 16.48 24.10
CA PHE A 472 -17.35 15.75 25.35
C PHE A 472 -16.30 16.05 26.43
N LEU A 473 -15.01 16.11 26.04
CA LEU A 473 -13.90 16.54 26.92
C LEU A 473 -14.10 17.98 27.42
N GLY A 474 -14.69 18.86 26.60
CA GLY A 474 -15.07 20.22 26.96
C GLY A 474 -16.39 20.32 27.80
N GLY A 475 -16.97 19.19 28.18
CA GLY A 475 -18.17 19.13 29.00
C GLY A 475 -19.51 19.25 28.23
N THR A 476 -19.49 19.14 26.91
CA THR A 476 -20.69 19.21 26.06
C THR A 476 -20.97 17.87 25.40
N TYR A 477 -22.10 17.25 25.72
CA TYR A 477 -22.54 16.02 25.06
C TYR A 477 -23.34 16.33 23.79
N LEU A 478 -22.99 15.69 22.69
CA LEU A 478 -23.62 15.83 21.38
C LEU A 478 -24.45 14.56 21.06
N PRO A 479 -25.80 14.58 21.29
CA PRO A 479 -26.60 13.34 21.19
C PRO A 479 -26.70 12.74 19.79
N LYS A 480 -26.67 13.59 18.75
CA LYS A 480 -26.74 13.15 17.35
C LYS A 480 -25.46 12.42 16.97
N GLU A 481 -24.32 13.01 17.21
CA GLU A 481 -22.99 12.48 16.93
C GLU A 481 -22.74 11.20 17.76
N ALA A 482 -23.16 11.17 19.02
CA ALA A 482 -23.09 9.97 19.87
C ALA A 482 -23.85 8.79 19.26
N LYS A 483 -25.05 9.04 18.72
CA LYS A 483 -25.86 8.00 18.04
C LYS A 483 -25.19 7.53 16.76
N GLU A 484 -24.62 8.43 15.97
CA GLU A 484 -23.91 8.11 14.74
C GLU A 484 -22.65 7.26 15.03
N ILE A 485 -21.85 7.63 16.04
CA ILE A 485 -20.65 6.87 16.46
C ILE A 485 -21.05 5.50 17.02
N THR A 486 -22.16 5.41 17.77
CA THR A 486 -22.66 4.11 18.25
C THR A 486 -23.01 3.19 17.08
N ALA A 487 -23.75 3.71 16.09
CA ALA A 487 -24.10 2.98 14.89
C ALA A 487 -22.86 2.57 14.07
N LEU A 488 -21.85 3.44 14.00
CA LEU A 488 -20.56 3.15 13.37
C LEU A 488 -19.88 1.94 14.03
N PHE A 489 -19.74 1.92 15.35
CA PHE A 489 -19.15 0.77 16.05
C PHE A 489 -19.96 -0.52 15.89
N GLU A 490 -21.30 -0.43 15.76
CA GLU A 490 -22.13 -1.58 15.44
C GLU A 490 -21.88 -2.13 14.04
N GLN A 491 -21.65 -1.26 13.06
CA GLN A 491 -21.29 -1.66 11.69
C GLN A 491 -19.89 -2.29 11.66
N ILE A 492 -18.91 -1.68 12.31
CA ILE A 492 -17.54 -2.22 12.40
C ILE A 492 -17.52 -3.58 13.08
N GLU A 493 -18.34 -3.81 14.12
CA GLU A 493 -18.42 -5.12 14.80
C GLU A 493 -18.96 -6.22 13.87
N LYS A 494 -19.95 -5.91 13.03
CA LYS A 494 -20.60 -6.88 12.15
C LYS A 494 -19.77 -7.19 10.90
N ALA A 495 -19.11 -6.20 10.34
CA ALA A 495 -18.42 -6.28 9.07
C ALA A 495 -17.40 -7.44 8.98
N PRO A 496 -16.51 -7.71 9.95
CA PRO A 496 -15.58 -8.82 9.89
C PRO A 496 -16.26 -10.19 9.77
N GLY A 497 -17.37 -10.40 10.51
CA GLY A 497 -18.14 -11.64 10.45
C GLY A 497 -18.79 -11.83 9.08
N GLU A 498 -19.34 -10.77 8.52
CA GLU A 498 -19.97 -10.80 7.20
C GLU A 498 -18.96 -11.09 6.08
N VAL A 499 -17.77 -10.46 6.12
CA VAL A 499 -16.68 -10.74 5.18
C VAL A 499 -16.23 -12.20 5.30
N GLN A 500 -16.01 -12.69 6.51
CA GLN A 500 -15.57 -14.06 6.75
C GLN A 500 -16.58 -15.11 6.25
N GLU A 501 -17.87 -14.87 6.43
CA GLU A 501 -18.93 -15.79 6.06
C GLU A 501 -19.17 -15.80 4.55
N LYS A 502 -19.27 -14.61 3.93
CA LYS A 502 -19.76 -14.46 2.57
C LYS A 502 -18.69 -14.53 1.50
N SER A 503 -17.47 -14.05 1.75
CA SER A 503 -16.43 -14.00 0.73
C SER A 503 -16.16 -15.37 0.12
N ALA A 504 -16.17 -15.45 -1.20
CA ALA A 504 -15.76 -16.64 -1.95
C ALA A 504 -14.24 -16.86 -1.92
N ASN A 505 -13.44 -15.79 -1.70
CA ASN A 505 -11.99 -15.84 -1.66
C ASN A 505 -11.48 -16.31 -0.29
N ARG A 506 -11.32 -17.62 -0.14
CA ARG A 506 -10.89 -18.24 1.12
C ARG A 506 -9.43 -17.96 1.45
N GLU A 507 -8.61 -17.73 0.47
CA GLU A 507 -7.20 -17.37 0.68
C GLU A 507 -7.09 -15.96 1.28
N LEU A 508 -7.83 -14.99 0.76
CA LEU A 508 -7.94 -13.66 1.37
C LEU A 508 -8.37 -13.75 2.84
N ILE A 509 -9.42 -14.53 3.13
CA ILE A 509 -9.88 -14.71 4.51
C ILE A 509 -8.78 -15.31 5.39
N ARG A 510 -8.03 -16.29 4.90
CA ARG A 510 -6.91 -16.89 5.63
C ARG A 510 -5.82 -15.87 5.96
N GLU A 511 -5.48 -15.02 5.00
CA GLU A 511 -4.47 -13.97 5.18
C GLU A 511 -4.89 -12.92 6.22
N ILE A 512 -6.13 -12.42 6.15
CA ILE A 512 -6.59 -11.30 6.98
C ILE A 512 -7.30 -11.72 8.28
N GLN A 513 -7.44 -13.01 8.56
CA GLN A 513 -8.18 -13.53 9.72
C GLN A 513 -7.79 -12.89 11.06
N PRO A 514 -6.51 -12.68 11.39
CA PRO A 514 -6.14 -12.04 12.63
C PRO A 514 -6.67 -10.60 12.75
N TRP A 515 -6.64 -9.84 11.66
CA TRP A 515 -7.13 -8.45 11.62
C TRP A 515 -8.67 -8.38 11.65
N LEU A 516 -9.37 -9.34 11.03
CA LEU A 516 -10.83 -9.45 11.15
C LEU A 516 -11.23 -9.59 12.63
N THR A 517 -10.51 -10.44 13.37
CA THR A 517 -10.76 -10.63 14.81
C THR A 517 -10.45 -9.36 15.60
N GLN A 518 -9.31 -8.70 15.34
CA GLN A 518 -8.92 -7.50 16.06
C GLN A 518 -9.84 -6.31 15.78
N THR A 519 -10.28 -6.14 14.53
CA THR A 519 -11.26 -5.10 14.16
C THR A 519 -12.55 -5.27 14.98
N ARG A 520 -13.03 -6.50 15.12
CA ARG A 520 -14.21 -6.80 15.96
C ARG A 520 -13.98 -6.47 17.42
N ASN A 521 -12.80 -6.82 17.97
CA ASN A 521 -12.45 -6.52 19.37
C ASN A 521 -12.46 -5.01 19.62
N VAL A 522 -11.86 -4.22 18.72
CA VAL A 522 -11.87 -2.74 18.81
C VAL A 522 -13.29 -2.20 18.75
N ALA A 523 -14.12 -2.71 17.87
CA ALA A 523 -15.51 -2.27 17.77
C ALA A 523 -16.32 -2.59 19.04
N MET A 524 -16.11 -3.75 19.65
CA MET A 524 -16.74 -4.12 20.93
C MET A 524 -16.32 -3.17 22.05
N ALA A 525 -15.04 -2.81 22.13
CA ALA A 525 -14.54 -1.81 23.07
C ALA A 525 -15.17 -0.44 22.82
N GLY A 526 -15.28 -0.02 21.56
CA GLY A 526 -15.96 1.23 21.18
C GLY A 526 -17.42 1.29 21.59
N LYS A 527 -18.18 0.21 21.39
CA LYS A 527 -19.58 0.10 21.87
C LYS A 527 -19.68 0.21 23.41
N ALA A 528 -18.80 -0.47 24.13
CA ALA A 528 -18.74 -0.34 25.59
C ALA A 528 -18.40 1.10 26.01
N THR A 529 -17.50 1.75 25.28
CA THR A 529 -17.13 3.16 25.49
C THR A 529 -18.32 4.10 25.29
N MET A 530 -19.12 3.90 24.24
CA MET A 530 -20.31 4.72 24.02
C MET A 530 -21.35 4.54 25.11
N LYS A 531 -21.55 3.32 25.63
CA LYS A 531 -22.39 3.07 26.81
C LYS A 531 -21.86 3.79 28.03
N MET A 532 -20.56 3.77 28.28
CA MET A 532 -19.90 4.46 29.38
C MET A 532 -20.11 5.97 29.29
N ILE A 533 -19.92 6.56 28.12
CA ILE A 533 -20.14 7.98 27.85
C ILE A 533 -21.61 8.37 28.07
N GLU A 534 -22.56 7.57 27.62
CA GLU A 534 -23.99 7.81 27.82
C GLU A 534 -24.37 7.78 29.31
N ALA A 535 -23.88 6.81 30.07
CA ALA A 535 -24.08 6.73 31.50
C ALA A 535 -23.42 7.91 32.23
N ALA A 536 -22.22 8.30 31.81
CA ALA A 536 -21.51 9.48 32.31
C ALA A 536 -22.33 10.76 32.11
N ASN A 537 -22.87 10.97 30.91
CA ASN A 537 -23.72 12.12 30.59
C ASN A 537 -25.00 12.15 31.46
N LYS A 538 -25.59 10.99 31.74
CA LYS A 538 -26.75 10.85 32.65
C LYS A 538 -26.39 10.96 34.13
N LYS A 539 -25.11 11.05 34.48
CA LYS A 539 -24.56 10.99 35.86
C LYS A 539 -24.95 9.71 36.63
N ASP A 540 -25.20 8.64 35.89
CA ASP A 540 -25.49 7.31 36.46
C ASP A 540 -24.15 6.58 36.74
N LYS A 541 -23.68 6.72 38.02
CA LYS A 541 -22.40 6.18 38.43
C LYS A 541 -22.32 4.66 38.37
N GLU A 542 -23.41 3.93 38.63
CA GLU A 542 -23.39 2.47 38.65
C GLU A 542 -23.36 1.91 37.20
N ALA A 543 -24.19 2.46 36.33
CA ALA A 543 -24.12 2.10 34.90
C ALA A 543 -22.77 2.49 34.28
N CYS A 544 -22.24 3.66 34.67
CA CYS A 544 -20.92 4.13 34.22
C CYS A 544 -19.79 3.19 34.66
N ARG A 545 -19.80 2.77 35.95
CA ARG A 545 -18.82 1.83 36.50
C ARG A 545 -18.89 0.45 35.83
N THR A 546 -20.10 -0.03 35.55
CA THR A 546 -20.31 -1.30 34.82
C THR A 546 -19.71 -1.23 33.42
N ALA A 547 -20.06 -0.20 32.65
CA ALA A 547 -19.54 -0.02 31.30
C ALA A 547 -18.01 0.24 31.28
N TYR A 548 -17.49 0.97 32.25
CA TYR A 548 -16.05 1.16 32.46
C TYR A 548 -15.28 -0.17 32.58
N LYS A 549 -15.81 -1.11 33.38
CA LYS A 549 -15.21 -2.46 33.52
C LYS A 549 -15.29 -3.24 32.21
N GLU A 550 -16.37 -3.08 31.43
CA GLU A 550 -16.49 -3.67 30.10
C GLU A 550 -15.42 -3.13 29.15
N VAL A 551 -15.19 -1.81 29.14
CA VAL A 551 -14.15 -1.17 28.32
C VAL A 551 -12.76 -1.70 28.71
N LYS A 552 -12.42 -1.72 30.00
CA LYS A 552 -11.12 -2.25 30.46
C LYS A 552 -10.89 -3.69 30.02
N LYS A 553 -11.87 -4.56 30.22
CA LYS A 553 -11.78 -5.96 29.79
C LYS A 553 -11.60 -6.09 28.27
N ALA A 554 -12.29 -5.24 27.49
CA ALA A 554 -12.14 -5.24 26.04
C ALA A 554 -10.74 -4.75 25.60
N LEU A 555 -10.20 -3.73 26.27
CA LEU A 555 -8.82 -3.26 26.04
C LEU A 555 -7.77 -4.32 26.40
N GLU A 556 -7.97 -5.10 27.47
CA GLU A 556 -7.12 -6.25 27.79
C GLU A 556 -7.15 -7.30 26.66
N THR A 557 -8.34 -7.60 26.11
CA THR A 557 -8.47 -8.51 24.97
C THR A 557 -7.73 -7.98 23.74
N ILE A 558 -7.83 -6.68 23.45
CA ILE A 558 -7.12 -6.04 22.33
C ILE A 558 -5.61 -6.12 22.54
N ALA A 559 -5.14 -5.85 23.79
CA ALA A 559 -3.72 -5.91 24.13
C ALA A 559 -3.18 -7.34 23.99
N ASP A 560 -3.93 -8.35 24.41
CA ASP A 560 -3.54 -9.76 24.24
C ASP A 560 -3.37 -10.14 22.76
N PHE A 561 -4.24 -9.65 21.90
CA PHE A 561 -4.17 -9.86 20.45
C PHE A 561 -3.04 -9.06 19.79
N SER A 562 -2.66 -7.93 20.37
CA SER A 562 -1.57 -7.07 19.92
C SER A 562 -0.19 -7.58 20.32
N ARG A 563 -0.09 -8.70 21.04
CA ARG A 563 1.20 -9.32 21.38
C ARG A 563 1.87 -9.94 20.17
N PRO A 564 3.21 -9.99 20.13
CA PRO A 564 3.93 -10.64 19.04
C PRO A 564 3.48 -12.09 18.86
N TYR A 565 3.07 -12.47 17.67
CA TYR A 565 2.63 -13.83 17.40
C TYR A 565 3.41 -14.52 16.27
N ARG A 566 4.27 -13.79 15.57
CA ARG A 566 5.09 -14.31 14.48
C ARG A 566 6.58 -14.20 14.80
N ARG A 567 7.34 -15.30 14.72
CA ARG A 567 8.81 -15.36 14.65
C ARG A 567 9.58 -14.43 15.63
N GLY A 568 9.03 -14.09 16.80
CA GLY A 568 9.67 -13.18 17.73
C GLY A 568 9.59 -11.69 17.35
N GLU A 569 8.69 -11.30 16.47
CA GLU A 569 8.41 -9.92 16.12
C GLU A 569 7.78 -9.15 17.29
N GLN A 570 8.10 -7.86 17.36
CA GLN A 570 7.81 -7.05 18.55
C GLN A 570 6.36 -6.60 18.66
N ASP A 571 5.61 -6.59 17.55
CA ASP A 571 4.23 -6.13 17.50
C ASP A 571 3.29 -7.21 16.99
N GLY A 572 2.17 -7.39 17.67
CA GLY A 572 1.06 -8.23 17.22
C GLY A 572 0.12 -7.46 16.30
N VAL A 573 -1.04 -8.03 16.04
CA VAL A 573 -2.04 -7.49 15.10
C VAL A 573 -2.65 -6.18 15.61
N ARG A 574 -2.70 -5.16 14.75
CA ARG A 574 -3.27 -3.84 15.02
C ARG A 574 -4.37 -3.51 14.01
N SER A 575 -5.46 -2.93 14.50
CA SER A 575 -6.59 -2.45 13.72
C SER A 575 -7.21 -1.26 14.43
N GLY A 576 -7.63 -0.23 13.71
CA GLY A 576 -8.26 0.96 14.26
C GLY A 576 -7.39 1.70 15.29
N SER A 577 -6.07 1.60 15.18
CA SER A 577 -5.14 2.01 16.24
C SER A 577 -4.94 3.51 16.35
N GLN A 578 -5.13 4.25 15.26
CA GLN A 578 -4.92 5.71 15.20
C GLN A 578 -6.13 6.50 15.70
N VAL A 579 -7.34 6.12 15.29
CA VAL A 579 -8.56 6.87 15.53
C VAL A 579 -9.43 6.17 16.57
N LEU A 580 -9.82 4.93 16.29
CA LEU A 580 -10.81 4.24 17.14
C LEU A 580 -10.26 3.91 18.53
N LEU A 581 -9.08 3.29 18.58
CA LEU A 581 -8.48 2.89 19.85
C LEU A 581 -8.05 4.11 20.67
N THR A 582 -7.52 5.15 20.04
CA THR A 582 -7.17 6.42 20.70
C THR A 582 -8.40 7.07 21.32
N PHE A 583 -9.52 7.14 20.60
CA PHE A 583 -10.79 7.64 21.13
C PHE A 583 -11.24 6.85 22.37
N ILE A 584 -11.22 5.51 22.29
CA ILE A 584 -11.61 4.62 23.40
C ILE A 584 -10.77 4.90 24.65
N GLN A 585 -9.46 4.99 24.49
CA GLN A 585 -8.51 5.22 25.58
C GLN A 585 -8.69 6.61 26.19
N ASN A 586 -8.84 7.66 25.37
CA ASN A 586 -9.06 9.02 25.85
C ASN A 586 -10.36 9.15 26.65
N MET A 587 -11.44 8.54 26.17
CA MET A 587 -12.72 8.55 26.87
C MET A 587 -12.67 7.79 28.20
N LEU A 588 -11.99 6.66 28.23
CA LEU A 588 -11.76 5.90 29.46
C LEU A 588 -11.05 6.77 30.54
N VAL A 589 -9.92 7.37 30.16
CA VAL A 589 -9.13 8.26 31.04
C VAL A 589 -9.95 9.45 31.52
N HIS A 590 -10.74 10.08 30.64
CA HIS A 590 -11.59 11.21 31.01
C HIS A 590 -12.65 10.82 32.05
N VAL A 591 -13.34 9.68 31.85
CA VAL A 591 -14.36 9.20 32.79
C VAL A 591 -13.73 8.79 34.13
N GLU A 592 -12.58 8.14 34.14
CA GLU A 592 -11.82 7.84 35.34
C GLU A 592 -11.52 9.12 36.13
N ASN A 593 -11.05 10.15 35.47
CA ASN A 593 -10.65 11.40 36.12
C ASN A 593 -11.84 12.20 36.67
N SER A 594 -12.95 12.21 35.95
CA SER A 594 -14.07 13.12 36.24
C SER A 594 -15.18 12.49 37.07
N LEU A 595 -15.46 11.19 36.92
CA LEU A 595 -16.64 10.55 37.50
C LEU A 595 -16.34 9.35 38.39
N LEU A 596 -15.25 8.66 38.14
CA LEU A 596 -14.84 7.44 38.84
C LEU A 596 -13.43 7.57 39.42
N PRO A 597 -13.10 8.64 40.19
CA PRO A 597 -11.75 8.83 40.70
C PRO A 597 -11.31 7.70 41.62
N GLU A 598 -12.26 6.97 42.21
CA GLU A 598 -12.01 5.77 43.04
C GLU A 598 -11.52 4.55 42.26
N GLU A 599 -11.78 4.51 40.96
CA GLU A 599 -11.30 3.45 40.03
C GLU A 599 -9.93 3.79 39.43
N GLN A 600 -9.40 4.99 39.69
CA GLN A 600 -8.07 5.37 39.23
C GLN A 600 -7.02 4.41 39.76
N PRO A 601 -6.06 3.99 38.93
CA PRO A 601 -4.87 3.31 39.46
C PRO A 601 -4.25 4.16 40.56
N LYS A 602 -3.82 3.53 41.64
CA LYS A 602 -3.15 4.23 42.77
C LYS A 602 -1.92 5.01 42.29
N GLU A 603 -1.31 4.52 41.25
CA GLU A 603 -0.15 5.12 40.59
C GLU A 603 -0.39 5.17 39.08
N ARG A 604 0.10 6.21 38.42
CA ARG A 604 0.04 6.39 36.95
C ARG A 604 1.38 6.86 36.47
N PRO A 605 1.74 6.51 35.22
CA PRO A 605 2.89 7.14 34.59
C PRO A 605 2.59 8.62 34.35
N GLU A 606 3.60 9.46 34.50
CA GLU A 606 3.52 10.91 34.32
C GLU A 606 4.41 11.33 33.17
N VAL A 607 3.92 12.22 32.30
CA VAL A 607 4.73 12.81 31.24
C VAL A 607 5.76 13.75 31.85
N LEU A 608 7.00 13.65 31.39
CA LEU A 608 8.08 14.61 31.65
C LEU A 608 8.25 15.50 30.42
N ALA A 609 7.54 16.62 30.37
CA ALA A 609 7.63 17.60 29.28
C ALA A 609 8.62 18.70 29.68
N GLY A 610 9.83 18.63 29.18
CA GLY A 610 10.86 19.68 29.30
C GLY A 610 10.87 20.65 28.11
N SER A 611 9.84 20.61 27.27
CA SER A 611 9.59 21.53 26.16
C SER A 611 8.09 21.73 26.00
N LYS A 612 7.67 22.96 25.65
CA LYS A 612 6.25 23.27 25.33
C LYS A 612 5.73 22.44 24.15
N ALA A 613 6.60 22.04 23.27
CA ALA A 613 6.26 21.23 22.11
C ALA A 613 5.69 19.84 22.47
N PHE A 614 5.84 19.39 23.72
CA PHE A 614 5.38 18.10 24.20
C PHE A 614 4.36 18.19 25.35
N GLU A 615 3.71 19.36 25.53
CA GLU A 615 2.67 19.53 26.57
C GLU A 615 1.43 18.63 26.32
N GLU A 616 1.21 18.19 25.07
CA GLU A 616 0.10 17.31 24.68
C GLU A 616 0.44 15.82 24.72
N LEU A 617 1.66 15.44 25.08
CA LEU A 617 2.01 14.03 25.21
C LEU A 617 1.20 13.34 26.30
N ALA A 618 0.85 12.09 26.07
CA ALA A 618 0.21 11.22 27.05
C ALA A 618 1.07 9.98 27.32
N CYS A 619 0.94 9.41 28.50
CA CYS A 619 1.49 8.12 28.84
C CYS A 619 0.43 7.03 28.72
N TYR A 620 0.87 5.81 28.44
CA TYR A 620 0.06 4.61 28.53
C TYR A 620 0.74 3.56 29.39
N THR A 621 -0.04 2.69 30.01
CA THR A 621 0.40 1.48 30.69
C THR A 621 -0.38 0.30 30.16
N GLU A 622 0.32 -0.68 29.64
CA GLU A 622 -0.17 -2.03 29.36
C GLU A 622 0.47 -2.98 30.38
N ASP A 623 0.06 -4.26 30.46
CA ASP A 623 0.48 -5.20 31.51
C ASP A 623 1.99 -5.20 31.80
N ASP A 624 2.79 -5.21 30.75
CA ASP A 624 4.25 -5.30 30.80
C ASP A 624 4.97 -4.15 30.06
N VAL A 625 4.26 -3.08 29.74
CA VAL A 625 4.81 -1.92 29.01
C VAL A 625 4.30 -0.62 29.62
N VAL A 626 5.21 0.32 29.86
CA VAL A 626 4.89 1.71 30.23
C VAL A 626 5.60 2.63 29.26
N GLY A 627 4.90 3.58 28.66
CA GLY A 627 5.52 4.46 27.66
C GLY A 627 4.71 5.70 27.31
N LEU A 628 5.27 6.46 26.37
CA LEU A 628 4.57 7.58 25.75
C LEU A 628 3.70 7.08 24.59
N VAL A 629 2.51 7.65 24.48
CA VAL A 629 1.68 7.50 23.29
C VAL A 629 2.47 8.05 22.09
N PRO A 630 2.52 7.34 20.97
CA PRO A 630 3.23 7.79 19.78
C PRO A 630 2.81 9.20 19.36
N HIS A 631 3.79 10.04 19.02
CA HIS A 631 3.57 11.40 18.53
C HIS A 631 4.36 11.60 17.23
N PHE A 632 3.64 11.64 16.14
CA PHE A 632 4.22 11.55 14.80
C PHE A 632 4.67 12.85 14.15
N PRO A 633 4.05 14.02 14.39
CA PRO A 633 4.60 15.24 13.89
C PRO A 633 6.04 15.43 14.37
N LEU A 634 6.94 15.82 13.48
CA LEU A 634 8.28 16.23 13.88
C LEU A 634 8.17 17.50 14.74
N VAL A 635 8.66 17.40 15.96
CA VAL A 635 8.71 18.50 16.90
C VAL A 635 10.15 18.95 17.05
N THR A 636 10.38 20.26 17.02
CA THR A 636 11.71 20.83 17.25
C THR A 636 11.90 21.08 18.74
N ILE A 637 12.97 20.52 19.31
CA ILE A 637 13.43 20.76 20.68
C ILE A 637 14.76 21.47 20.69
N ALA A 638 14.84 22.53 21.49
CA ALA A 638 16.06 23.33 21.66
C ALA A 638 17.13 22.59 22.48
N PRO A 639 18.39 23.04 22.46
CA PRO A 639 19.44 22.54 23.34
C PRO A 639 19.01 22.54 24.82
N GLY A 640 19.18 21.39 25.49
CA GLY A 640 18.79 21.22 26.89
C GLY A 640 17.33 20.86 27.13
N GLU A 641 16.47 20.92 26.11
CA GLU A 641 15.08 20.46 26.22
C GLU A 641 14.99 18.93 26.13
N TYR A 642 13.91 18.38 26.70
CA TYR A 642 13.70 16.94 26.78
C TYR A 642 12.20 16.59 26.78
N PHE A 643 11.94 15.33 26.52
CA PHE A 643 10.67 14.67 26.76
C PHE A 643 10.91 13.29 27.39
N GLY A 644 9.93 12.78 28.08
CA GLY A 644 10.03 11.48 28.74
C GLY A 644 8.82 11.17 29.60
N PHE A 645 9.00 10.21 30.49
CA PHE A 645 7.96 9.83 31.44
C PHE A 645 8.54 9.30 32.76
N LYS A 646 7.74 9.39 33.81
CA LYS A 646 7.92 8.69 35.07
C LYS A 646 7.02 7.47 35.07
N MET A 647 7.58 6.32 35.39
CA MET A 647 6.82 5.08 35.56
C MET A 647 6.20 5.02 36.96
N GLU A 648 5.20 4.15 37.13
CA GLU A 648 4.66 3.79 38.40
C GLU A 648 5.74 3.09 39.28
N ASP A 649 5.73 3.37 40.57
CA ASP A 649 6.69 2.78 41.53
C ASP A 649 6.53 1.25 41.68
N SER A 650 5.33 0.74 41.38
CA SER A 650 5.01 -0.69 41.36
C SER A 650 5.59 -1.48 40.21
N LYS A 651 5.96 -0.80 39.10
CA LYS A 651 6.49 -1.45 37.88
C LYS A 651 8.00 -1.64 37.96
N GLN A 652 8.49 -2.83 37.58
CA GLN A 652 9.93 -3.13 37.54
C GLN A 652 10.42 -3.08 36.09
N PRO A 653 11.30 -2.14 35.74
CA PRO A 653 11.81 -1.99 34.39
C PRO A 653 12.75 -3.14 34.00
N ILE A 654 12.63 -3.63 32.76
CA ILE A 654 13.52 -4.62 32.16
C ILE A 654 14.37 -3.98 31.07
N SER A 655 13.75 -3.23 30.14
CA SER A 655 14.44 -2.61 29.03
C SER A 655 13.69 -1.38 28.52
N LEU A 656 14.44 -0.37 28.06
CA LEU A 656 13.93 0.74 27.29
C LEU A 656 13.87 0.33 25.83
N VAL A 657 12.69 0.43 25.24
CA VAL A 657 12.45 0.22 23.80
C VAL A 657 12.12 1.56 23.18
N TYR A 658 12.83 1.95 22.13
CA TYR A 658 12.59 3.24 21.52
C TYR A 658 12.72 3.21 20.00
N ASP A 659 11.93 4.05 19.38
CA ASP A 659 11.91 4.38 17.98
C ASP A 659 11.69 5.88 17.85
N LEU A 660 12.81 6.62 17.79
CA LEU A 660 12.81 8.07 17.75
C LEU A 660 13.26 8.54 16.38
N ARG A 661 12.34 9.09 15.66
CA ARG A 661 12.57 9.65 14.33
C ARG A 661 13.27 10.98 14.44
N LYS A 662 14.26 11.22 13.60
CA LYS A 662 15.02 12.49 13.62
C LYS A 662 15.40 12.94 12.23
N SER A 663 15.42 14.24 12.03
CA SER A 663 16.35 14.82 11.09
C SER A 663 17.76 14.70 11.71
N LYS A 664 18.73 14.25 11.00
CA LYS A 664 20.21 14.12 11.19
C LYS A 664 20.88 14.65 12.48
N ALA A 665 20.16 14.86 13.59
CA ALA A 665 20.74 15.49 14.78
C ALA A 665 21.66 14.53 15.53
N LYS A 666 22.93 14.85 15.53
CA LYS A 666 23.93 14.30 16.47
C LYS A 666 23.66 14.95 17.83
N GLY A 667 23.63 14.19 18.93
CA GLY A 667 23.60 14.75 20.28
C GLY A 667 22.35 14.47 21.11
N ARG A 668 21.50 13.49 20.76
CA ARG A 668 20.49 13.00 21.69
C ARG A 668 21.13 12.12 22.76
N ALA A 669 20.66 12.25 24.00
CA ALA A 669 20.96 11.34 25.09
C ALA A 669 19.68 10.69 25.62
N LEU A 670 19.67 9.37 25.72
CA LEU A 670 18.67 8.62 26.46
C LEU A 670 19.14 8.46 27.88
N GLN A 671 18.33 8.89 28.83
CA GLN A 671 18.72 8.96 30.23
C GLN A 671 17.70 8.31 31.12
N GLY A 672 18.20 7.63 32.18
CA GLY A 672 17.42 7.09 33.28
C GLY A 672 17.73 7.79 34.59
N SER A 673 16.78 7.78 35.50
CA SER A 673 16.94 8.29 36.88
C SER A 673 16.08 7.51 37.86
N ILE A 674 16.54 7.43 39.11
CA ILE A 674 15.79 6.83 40.22
C ILE A 674 14.88 7.88 40.87
N ASP A 675 15.34 9.10 40.99
CA ASP A 675 14.74 10.18 41.79
C ASP A 675 14.28 11.40 40.96
N GLY A 676 14.50 11.35 39.65
CA GLY A 676 14.22 12.45 38.73
C GLY A 676 15.20 13.64 38.82
N LYS A 677 16.23 13.58 39.68
CA LYS A 677 17.20 14.63 39.93
C LYS A 677 18.58 14.26 39.42
N VAL A 678 19.04 13.05 39.72
CA VAL A 678 20.34 12.54 39.23
C VAL A 678 20.09 11.63 38.05
N TRP A 679 20.68 12.01 36.90
CA TRP A 679 20.48 11.35 35.60
C TRP A 679 21.75 10.66 35.15
N PHE A 680 21.63 9.41 34.69
CA PHE A 680 22.69 8.72 33.97
C PHE A 680 22.27 8.48 32.52
N THR A 681 23.24 8.43 31.63
CA THR A 681 22.99 8.18 30.21
C THR A 681 23.10 6.68 29.94
N PHE A 682 22.11 6.12 29.26
CA PHE A 682 22.14 4.73 28.82
C PHE A 682 23.25 4.54 27.77
N PRO A 683 23.98 3.41 27.80
CA PRO A 683 24.98 3.10 26.79
C PRO A 683 24.32 2.99 25.41
N LYS A 684 25.04 3.45 24.35
CA LYS A 684 24.63 3.19 22.98
C LYS A 684 24.97 1.73 22.63
N GLU A 685 23.97 0.86 22.64
CA GLU A 685 24.08 -0.40 21.95
C GLU A 685 23.42 -0.24 20.56
N ALA A 686 24.25 -0.41 19.53
CA ALA A 686 23.77 -0.37 18.15
C ALA A 686 23.32 -1.76 17.76
N ALA A 687 22.04 -1.97 17.54
CA ALA A 687 21.58 -3.08 16.71
C ALA A 687 20.11 -2.89 16.33
N ASN A 688 19.84 -2.95 15.05
CA ASN A 688 18.54 -3.10 14.41
C ASN A 688 17.51 -1.97 14.52
N ARG A 689 16.49 -1.99 13.67
CA ARG A 689 15.50 -0.94 13.39
C ARG A 689 14.71 -0.41 14.58
N ILE A 690 14.65 -1.15 15.69
CA ILE A 690 14.12 -0.70 16.99
C ILE A 690 15.21 -0.94 18.01
N ASP A 691 15.69 0.13 18.61
CA ASP A 691 16.74 0.03 19.63
C ASP A 691 16.14 -0.40 20.97
N THR A 692 16.73 -1.42 21.58
CA THR A 692 16.38 -1.91 22.93
C THR A 692 17.60 -1.80 23.82
N ILE A 693 17.45 -1.14 24.95
CA ILE A 693 18.53 -0.94 25.93
C ILE A 693 18.13 -1.66 27.23
N PRO A 694 18.88 -2.65 27.71
CA PRO A 694 18.62 -3.28 29.01
C PRO A 694 18.68 -2.26 30.15
N ILE A 695 17.76 -2.35 31.08
CA ILE A 695 17.76 -1.58 32.32
C ILE A 695 18.12 -2.52 33.46
N HIS A 696 19.36 -2.45 33.95
CA HIS A 696 19.86 -3.34 34.99
C HIS A 696 19.46 -2.92 36.42
N ASP A 697 19.17 -1.63 36.61
CA ASP A 697 18.73 -1.12 37.89
C ASP A 697 17.20 -1.03 37.95
N THR A 698 16.58 -1.96 38.63
CA THR A 698 15.10 -2.05 38.77
C THR A 698 14.48 -0.88 39.53
N ARG A 699 15.29 0.00 40.13
CA ARG A 699 14.82 1.21 40.83
C ARG A 699 14.62 2.39 39.89
N VAL A 700 15.05 2.30 38.63
CA VAL A 700 14.83 3.38 37.65
C VAL A 700 13.33 3.61 37.47
N ARG A 701 12.92 4.86 37.59
CA ARG A 701 11.53 5.30 37.47
C ARG A 701 11.34 6.39 36.43
N TYR A 702 12.35 7.13 36.13
CA TYR A 702 12.30 8.28 35.22
C TYR A 702 13.14 7.98 33.99
N ILE A 703 12.53 8.15 32.83
CA ILE A 703 13.18 7.95 31.51
C ILE A 703 12.97 9.21 30.68
N ARG A 704 14.03 9.72 30.04
CA ARG A 704 13.92 10.85 29.13
C ARG A 704 14.85 10.76 27.93
N CYS A 705 14.46 11.45 26.87
CA CYS A 705 15.30 11.80 25.73
C CYS A 705 15.64 13.27 25.82
N LEU A 706 16.91 13.60 25.92
CA LEU A 706 17.46 14.95 26.08
C LEU A 706 18.20 15.38 24.81
N ASN A 707 17.98 16.62 24.33
CA ASN A 707 18.85 17.26 23.34
C ASN A 707 20.11 17.79 24.02
N GLN A 708 21.22 17.06 23.90
CA GLN A 708 22.54 17.48 24.38
C GLN A 708 23.39 18.21 23.34
N SER A 709 22.83 18.45 22.15
CA SER A 709 23.55 19.20 21.11
C SER A 709 23.52 20.72 21.37
N ASN A 710 24.32 21.46 20.61
CA ASN A 710 24.28 22.91 20.62
C ASN A 710 23.32 23.52 19.58
N ALA A 711 22.46 22.69 18.97
CA ALA A 711 21.53 23.09 17.92
C ALA A 711 20.15 22.47 18.15
N ASP A 712 19.15 23.06 17.56
CA ASP A 712 17.81 22.52 17.55
C ASP A 712 17.79 21.12 16.92
N MET A 713 16.96 20.24 17.47
CA MET A 713 16.76 18.87 17.01
C MET A 713 15.28 18.64 16.67
N SER A 714 14.99 18.26 15.44
CA SER A 714 13.64 17.79 15.08
C SER A 714 13.51 16.31 15.37
N ILE A 715 12.48 15.92 16.11
CA ILE A 715 12.24 14.56 16.58
C ILE A 715 10.77 14.20 16.56
N GLY A 716 10.45 12.95 16.16
CA GLY A 716 9.14 12.35 16.30
C GLY A 716 9.23 11.10 17.17
N ILE A 717 8.15 10.75 17.84
CA ILE A 717 8.09 9.61 18.76
C ILE A 717 7.29 8.49 18.10
N GLY A 718 7.96 7.53 17.51
CA GLY A 718 7.35 6.30 17.04
C GLY A 718 7.09 5.32 18.19
N ARG A 719 8.09 5.11 19.05
CA ARG A 719 8.00 4.36 20.30
C ARG A 719 8.96 4.95 21.31
N PHE A 720 8.50 5.08 22.54
CA PHE A 720 9.33 5.43 23.68
C PHE A 720 8.71 4.82 24.93
N ALA A 721 9.14 3.60 25.27
CA ALA A 721 8.48 2.78 26.28
C ALA A 721 9.49 1.91 27.03
N VAL A 722 9.13 1.50 28.24
CA VAL A 722 9.86 0.55 29.06
C VAL A 722 9.07 -0.75 29.13
N LEU A 723 9.72 -1.85 28.82
CA LEU A 723 9.22 -3.19 29.15
C LEU A 723 9.41 -3.43 30.64
N THR A 724 8.39 -3.94 31.29
CA THR A 724 8.37 -4.20 32.73
C THR A 724 8.10 -5.67 33.02
N GLU A 725 8.41 -6.14 34.24
CA GLU A 725 8.02 -7.48 34.68
C GLU A 725 6.48 -7.60 34.69
N ARG A 726 5.97 -8.75 34.24
CA ARG A 726 4.55 -9.07 34.33
C ARG A 726 4.15 -9.20 35.76
N ASN A 727 3.10 -8.52 36.19
CA ASN A 727 2.43 -8.86 37.43
C ASN A 727 1.87 -10.28 37.30
N LYS A 728 2.35 -11.22 38.14
CA LYS A 728 1.89 -12.62 38.18
C LYS A 728 0.46 -12.71 38.64
#